data_221091fb9dfddd7c4961b5ddec417690
#
_entry.id   221091fb9dfddd7c4961b5ddec417690
#
_cell.length_a   1.000
_cell.length_b   1.000
_cell.length_c   1.000
_cell.angle_alpha   90.00
_cell.angle_beta   90.00
_cell.angle_gamma   90.00
#
_symmetry.space_group_name_H-M   'P 1'
#
loop_
_entity.id
_entity.type
_entity.pdbx_description
1 polymer ?
#
loop_
_entity_poly.entity_id
_entity_poly.type
_entity_poly.pdbx_seq_one_letter_code
_entity_poly.pdbx_strand_id
1 'polypeptide(L)'
;MLTVTGYIAKLGSLAGGLLFLVLFIMFLVGLRNSTDTGEQKGQAFLQILITAITVIVVAVPEGLPLAVTLSLAFATKKMTRENNLVRHLQSCEVMGNATVICSDKTGTLTENVMTVVAGSLGLRGRFSFGDSSLDQSESTPSTPTEKNDTLPLNTFSEKLDPEYKDLLKTAVTVNTTAFEDDGTFVGTKTETALLDWARRYLGLGPLAIERSNHPISQMFPFNSQRKCMGAVVQIPGPTKDKPKHRLFIKGASEIVLGECTTILGDPTQGTSTESLSDNHKEGLRSLITGYATNSLRTIGLAYRDFESWPPVLTLRPEDEANTEIDLTDLVHNLTWMGVVGIQDPVRKGVPEAVSDCGIASVNVKMVTGDNVETARAIALNCGILTEANMIEPNAVMQGSDFRKLTESERSNVVRKLRVLARSSPEDKRVLVKALRALGEIVAVTGDGTNDAPALKAADVGFSMGITGTEVAKEASDIILMDDNFSSIVVALGWGRAINDSVKKFLQFQLTVNITAVGVTFVSAVSDDEQKSILNAVQLLWVNLIMDTFAALALATDPPTGSLLHREPESRTAPLITITMWKMIIGQSIYQLIVCFVLWFGRDPILGYNETEVRSLIFNIFVFMQIFKLVNSRRIDNKLNIFEGLHRNTLFMLMMTIMAAGQVIIIFFGGAAFVVTRLNGVQWGISLALGFLSIPVGVLIRLFPDAWFASIVAVFAKLWPSSLLSRKKNDDDEESSDKQLEGYDMDTALLGIRDDLEFLKRVRGGRMTVLSDKMEHSREKMREKLRRKRSDSRPRSKMRSRGSSRSSNRPPISPMMSVVGMPGIVAASIAGLQPGQNGENLETRQA
;
A
#
# COMPACT_ATOMS: atom_id res chain seq x y z
N MET A 1 -10.04 0.33 16.92
CA MET A 1 -9.94 -0.99 17.56
C MET A 1 -9.74 -0.89 19.07
N LEU A 2 -8.72 -0.24 19.60
CA LEU A 2 -8.44 -0.10 21.05
C LEU A 2 -9.64 0.41 21.86
N THR A 3 -10.40 1.37 21.32
CA THR A 3 -11.63 1.87 21.96
C THR A 3 -12.72 0.79 22.09
N VAL A 4 -12.91 -0.04 21.04
CA VAL A 4 -13.90 -1.13 21.07
C VAL A 4 -13.50 -2.20 22.09
N THR A 5 -12.23 -2.61 22.09
CA THR A 5 -11.69 -3.55 23.09
C THR A 5 -11.84 -3.00 24.51
N GLY A 6 -11.58 -1.70 24.71
CA GLY A 6 -11.79 -1.03 26.00
C GLY A 6 -13.26 -1.01 26.46
N TYR A 7 -14.22 -0.83 25.57
CA TYR A 7 -15.64 -0.93 25.89
C TYR A 7 -16.07 -2.36 26.26
N ILE A 8 -15.58 -3.36 25.50
CA ILE A 8 -15.86 -4.77 25.78
C ILE A 8 -15.28 -5.17 27.16
N ALA A 9 -14.04 -4.77 27.46
CA ALA A 9 -13.42 -5.02 28.75
C ALA A 9 -14.20 -4.38 29.91
N LYS A 10 -14.69 -3.14 29.75
CA LYS A 10 -15.55 -2.46 30.74
C LYS A 10 -16.88 -3.19 30.95
N LEU A 11 -17.54 -3.62 29.88
CA LEU A 11 -18.77 -4.42 29.96
C LEU A 11 -18.51 -5.77 30.63
N GLY A 12 -17.42 -6.43 30.32
CA GLY A 12 -17.01 -7.68 30.93
C GLY A 12 -16.70 -7.53 32.43
N SER A 13 -15.98 -6.47 32.80
CA SER A 13 -15.70 -6.15 34.21
C SER A 13 -16.99 -5.83 34.98
N LEU A 14 -17.94 -5.13 34.36
CA LEU A 14 -19.25 -4.86 34.95
C LEU A 14 -20.04 -6.15 35.15
N ALA A 15 -20.07 -7.05 34.15
CA ALA A 15 -20.76 -8.33 34.24
C ALA A 15 -20.16 -9.23 35.33
N GLY A 16 -18.82 -9.33 35.39
CA GLY A 16 -18.12 -10.09 36.41
C GLY A 16 -18.28 -9.49 37.80
N GLY A 17 -18.26 -8.16 37.95
CA GLY A 17 -18.54 -7.48 39.22
C GLY A 17 -19.98 -7.68 39.70
N LEU A 18 -20.96 -7.65 38.77
CA LEU A 18 -22.35 -7.93 39.08
C LEU A 18 -22.53 -9.40 39.51
N LEU A 19 -21.92 -10.34 38.80
CA LEU A 19 -21.93 -11.76 39.18
C LEU A 19 -21.35 -11.97 40.57
N PHE A 20 -20.18 -11.39 40.85
CA PHE A 20 -19.58 -11.45 42.17
C PHE A 20 -20.52 -10.93 43.25
N LEU A 21 -21.15 -9.78 43.04
CA LEU A 21 -22.08 -9.18 43.99
C LEU A 21 -23.27 -10.09 44.26
N VAL A 22 -23.91 -10.65 43.22
CA VAL A 22 -25.07 -11.56 43.33
C VAL A 22 -24.67 -12.82 44.09
N LEU A 23 -23.59 -13.50 43.69
CA LEU A 23 -23.13 -14.72 44.34
C LEU A 23 -22.66 -14.47 45.77
N PHE A 24 -22.03 -13.31 46.06
CA PHE A 24 -21.62 -12.93 47.40
C PHE A 24 -22.82 -12.69 48.33
N ILE A 25 -23.88 -12.03 47.82
CA ILE A 25 -25.15 -11.87 48.58
C ILE A 25 -25.76 -13.24 48.83
N MET A 26 -25.86 -14.12 47.86
CA MET A 26 -26.39 -15.49 48.05
C MET A 26 -25.55 -16.28 49.06
N PHE A 27 -24.21 -16.16 49.04
CA PHE A 27 -23.34 -16.76 50.00
C PHE A 27 -23.57 -16.25 51.41
N LEU A 28 -23.73 -14.92 51.61
CA LEU A 28 -24.02 -14.31 52.90
C LEU A 28 -25.37 -14.78 53.46
N VAL A 29 -26.40 -14.89 52.61
CA VAL A 29 -27.70 -15.42 53.01
C VAL A 29 -27.62 -16.90 53.40
N GLY A 30 -26.86 -17.69 52.63
CA GLY A 30 -26.60 -19.12 52.91
C GLY A 30 -25.82 -19.37 54.20
N LEU A 31 -24.85 -18.46 54.54
CA LEU A 31 -24.07 -18.56 55.78
C LEU A 31 -24.91 -18.62 57.05
N ARG A 32 -26.10 -17.98 57.03
CA ARG A 32 -26.99 -17.94 58.20
C ARG A 32 -27.55 -19.32 58.54
N ASN A 33 -27.70 -20.21 57.54
CA ASN A 33 -28.37 -21.49 57.69
C ASN A 33 -27.40 -22.67 57.51
N SER A 34 -26.10 -22.43 57.20
CA SER A 34 -25.13 -23.50 56.89
C SER A 34 -24.48 -24.05 58.17
N THR A 35 -24.39 -25.36 58.26
CA THR A 35 -23.68 -26.12 59.29
C THR A 35 -22.20 -26.38 58.93
N ASP A 36 -21.68 -25.79 57.80
CA ASP A 36 -20.37 -26.03 57.24
C ASP A 36 -19.24 -25.55 58.14
N THR A 37 -18.11 -26.22 58.05
CA THR A 37 -16.89 -25.83 58.77
C THR A 37 -16.28 -24.53 58.20
N GLY A 38 -15.48 -23.81 58.98
CA GLY A 38 -14.82 -22.59 58.55
C GLY A 38 -13.97 -22.75 57.27
N GLU A 39 -13.39 -23.94 57.08
CA GLU A 39 -12.62 -24.28 55.90
C GLU A 39 -13.52 -24.40 54.64
N GLN A 40 -14.66 -25.06 54.75
CA GLN A 40 -15.64 -25.23 53.69
C GLN A 40 -16.22 -23.87 53.25
N LYS A 41 -16.50 -22.99 54.23
CA LYS A 41 -16.95 -21.60 53.95
C LYS A 41 -15.90 -20.77 53.22
N GLY A 42 -14.61 -20.94 53.60
CA GLY A 42 -13.49 -20.30 52.88
C GLY A 42 -13.32 -20.81 51.46
N GLN A 43 -13.48 -22.12 51.22
CA GLN A 43 -13.42 -22.71 49.88
C GLN A 43 -14.58 -22.23 49.00
N ALA A 44 -15.80 -22.13 49.52
CA ALA A 44 -16.96 -21.60 48.79
C ALA A 44 -16.76 -20.14 48.39
N PHE A 45 -16.26 -19.29 49.29
CA PHE A 45 -15.95 -17.91 48.96
C PHE A 45 -14.86 -17.81 47.89
N LEU A 46 -13.81 -18.61 47.98
CA LEU A 46 -12.73 -18.64 46.96
C LEU A 46 -13.29 -19.06 45.59
N GLN A 47 -14.20 -20.03 45.57
CA GLN A 47 -14.89 -20.47 44.34
C GLN A 47 -15.67 -19.33 43.64
N ILE A 48 -16.43 -18.55 44.42
CA ILE A 48 -17.16 -17.38 43.94
C ILE A 48 -16.20 -16.37 43.33
N LEU A 49 -15.10 -16.09 44.01
CA LEU A 49 -14.09 -15.15 43.52
C LEU A 49 -13.45 -15.64 42.22
N ILE A 50 -13.09 -16.94 42.14
CA ILE A 50 -12.53 -17.55 40.93
C ILE A 50 -13.53 -17.44 39.77
N THR A 51 -14.80 -17.76 40.00
CA THR A 51 -15.86 -17.68 38.96
C THR A 51 -16.01 -16.26 38.43
N ALA A 52 -16.06 -15.26 39.30
CA ALA A 52 -16.16 -13.86 38.93
C ALA A 52 -14.97 -13.37 38.12
N ILE A 53 -13.76 -13.70 38.56
CA ILE A 53 -12.50 -13.37 37.85
C ILE A 53 -12.49 -14.06 36.47
N THR A 54 -12.93 -15.32 36.39
CA THR A 54 -12.99 -16.07 35.13
C THR A 54 -13.90 -15.40 34.12
N VAL A 55 -15.07 -14.89 34.56
CA VAL A 55 -16.00 -14.13 33.70
C VAL A 55 -15.34 -12.86 33.16
N ILE A 56 -14.62 -12.13 33.99
CA ILE A 56 -13.88 -10.93 33.56
C ILE A 56 -12.83 -11.27 32.51
N VAL A 57 -12.05 -12.32 32.74
CA VAL A 57 -10.97 -12.75 31.83
C VAL A 57 -11.55 -13.23 30.49
N VAL A 58 -12.62 -14.03 30.52
CA VAL A 58 -13.27 -14.55 29.32
C VAL A 58 -13.93 -13.46 28.49
N ALA A 59 -14.46 -12.40 29.13
CA ALA A 59 -15.07 -11.28 28.43
C ALA A 59 -14.08 -10.45 27.60
N VAL A 60 -12.78 -10.47 27.93
CA VAL A 60 -11.76 -9.72 27.20
C VAL A 60 -11.32 -10.52 25.96
N PRO A 61 -11.41 -9.93 24.74
CA PRO A 61 -11.03 -10.62 23.49
C PRO A 61 -9.50 -10.65 23.33
N GLU A 62 -8.82 -11.57 24.02
CA GLU A 62 -7.34 -11.68 23.97
C GLU A 62 -6.80 -12.06 22.58
N GLY A 63 -7.61 -12.75 21.76
CA GLY A 63 -7.24 -13.14 20.41
C GLY A 63 -7.24 -12.00 19.38
N LEU A 64 -7.86 -10.83 19.68
CA LEU A 64 -8.00 -9.75 18.69
C LEU A 64 -6.67 -9.13 18.23
N PRO A 65 -5.73 -8.74 19.10
CA PRO A 65 -4.42 -8.24 18.67
C PRO A 65 -3.66 -9.28 17.84
N LEU A 66 -3.77 -10.54 18.21
CA LEU A 66 -3.16 -11.64 17.46
C LEU A 66 -3.77 -11.81 16.08
N ALA A 67 -5.11 -11.76 15.94
CA ALA A 67 -5.79 -11.86 14.67
C ALA A 67 -5.38 -10.73 13.71
N VAL A 68 -5.28 -9.49 14.21
CA VAL A 68 -4.85 -8.33 13.43
C VAL A 68 -3.41 -8.49 12.97
N THR A 69 -2.48 -8.77 13.87
CA THR A 69 -1.06 -8.91 13.51
C THR A 69 -0.81 -10.06 12.56
N LEU A 70 -1.54 -11.17 12.73
CA LEU A 70 -1.43 -12.33 11.86
C LEU A 70 -2.00 -12.06 10.47
N SER A 71 -3.16 -11.37 10.38
CA SER A 71 -3.75 -10.96 9.09
C SER A 71 -2.81 -10.02 8.34
N LEU A 72 -2.24 -9.03 9.03
CA LEU A 72 -1.26 -8.11 8.45
C LEU A 72 0.00 -8.84 7.97
N ALA A 73 0.57 -9.73 8.79
CA ALA A 73 1.77 -10.49 8.42
C ALA A 73 1.53 -11.43 7.24
N PHE A 74 0.37 -12.09 7.19
CA PHE A 74 0.01 -12.97 6.07
C PHE A 74 -0.19 -12.16 4.78
N ALA A 75 -0.95 -11.09 4.83
CA ALA A 75 -1.18 -10.20 3.69
C ALA A 75 0.12 -9.59 3.18
N THR A 76 0.96 -9.06 4.05
CA THR A 76 2.27 -8.48 3.69
C THR A 76 3.15 -9.50 2.98
N LYS A 77 3.23 -10.74 3.49
CA LYS A 77 4.00 -11.81 2.83
C LYS A 77 3.47 -12.12 1.43
N LYS A 78 2.15 -12.05 1.22
CA LYS A 78 1.52 -12.24 -0.08
C LYS A 78 1.74 -11.05 -1.00
N MET A 79 1.53 -9.83 -0.50
CA MET A 79 1.77 -8.59 -1.22
C MET A 79 3.21 -8.49 -1.73
N THR A 80 4.20 -8.89 -0.92
CA THR A 80 5.61 -8.94 -1.35
C THR A 80 5.83 -9.90 -2.52
N ARG A 81 5.12 -11.03 -2.58
CA ARG A 81 5.16 -11.96 -3.73
C ARG A 81 4.49 -11.40 -4.97
N GLU A 82 3.60 -10.44 -4.79
CA GLU A 82 2.85 -9.72 -5.83
C GLU A 82 3.42 -8.31 -6.03
N ASN A 83 4.74 -8.17 -5.91
CA ASN A 83 5.55 -6.97 -6.17
C ASN A 83 5.27 -5.75 -5.28
N ASN A 84 4.60 -5.92 -4.14
CA ASN A 84 4.34 -4.86 -3.17
C ASN A 84 5.18 -5.07 -1.91
N LEU A 85 6.29 -4.35 -1.75
CA LEU A 85 7.12 -4.41 -0.55
C LEU A 85 6.58 -3.44 0.50
N VAL A 86 5.95 -3.99 1.52
CA VAL A 86 5.36 -3.21 2.62
C VAL A 86 6.42 -2.91 3.67
N ARG A 87 6.60 -1.63 4.00
CA ARG A 87 7.51 -1.15 5.05
C ARG A 87 6.78 -0.93 6.38
N HIS A 88 5.58 -0.36 6.33
CA HIS A 88 4.73 -0.14 7.49
C HIS A 88 3.48 -1.00 7.40
N LEU A 89 3.33 -1.97 8.30
CA LEU A 89 2.23 -2.95 8.27
C LEU A 89 0.85 -2.31 8.33
N GLN A 90 0.70 -1.22 9.09
CA GLN A 90 -0.58 -0.52 9.25
C GLN A 90 -1.10 0.10 7.95
N SER A 91 -0.19 0.49 7.04
CA SER A 91 -0.56 1.11 5.76
C SER A 91 -1.33 0.16 4.85
N CYS A 92 -1.17 -1.17 5.02
CA CYS A 92 -1.99 -2.15 4.29
C CYS A 92 -3.48 -2.06 4.66
N GLU A 93 -3.78 -1.91 5.95
CA GLU A 93 -5.16 -1.76 6.43
C GLU A 93 -5.77 -0.46 5.94
N VAL A 94 -5.02 0.64 6.04
CA VAL A 94 -5.44 1.97 5.61
C VAL A 94 -5.71 2.00 4.10
N MET A 95 -4.85 1.36 3.29
CA MET A 95 -5.01 1.29 1.84
C MET A 95 -6.33 0.64 1.42
N GLY A 96 -6.83 -0.34 2.17
CA GLY A 96 -8.13 -0.97 1.90
C GLY A 96 -9.32 0.01 1.91
N ASN A 97 -9.19 1.11 2.61
CA ASN A 97 -10.20 2.17 2.74
C ASN A 97 -9.86 3.44 1.96
N ALA A 98 -8.80 3.42 1.11
CA ALA A 98 -8.43 4.56 0.29
C ALA A 98 -9.61 5.01 -0.58
N THR A 99 -9.86 6.33 -0.61
CA THR A 99 -10.91 6.96 -1.41
C THR A 99 -10.33 7.73 -2.58
N VAL A 100 -9.07 8.19 -2.45
CA VAL A 100 -8.37 8.96 -3.47
C VAL A 100 -6.94 8.47 -3.62
N ILE A 101 -6.47 8.35 -4.86
CA ILE A 101 -5.07 8.11 -5.21
C ILE A 101 -4.56 9.33 -5.99
N CYS A 102 -3.58 10.05 -5.45
CA CYS A 102 -2.88 11.12 -6.16
C CYS A 102 -1.60 10.56 -6.77
N SER A 103 -1.56 10.43 -8.09
CA SER A 103 -0.43 9.85 -8.81
C SER A 103 0.40 10.92 -9.50
N ASP A 104 1.74 10.86 -9.37
CA ASP A 104 2.60 11.55 -10.31
C ASP A 104 2.46 10.94 -11.70
N LYS A 105 2.79 11.72 -12.73
CA LYS A 105 2.75 11.27 -14.12
C LYS A 105 4.00 10.47 -14.48
N THR A 106 5.17 11.17 -14.37
CA THR A 106 6.46 10.69 -14.88
C THR A 106 7.00 9.54 -14.04
N GLY A 107 7.40 8.44 -14.68
CA GLY A 107 7.93 7.28 -13.95
C GLY A 107 6.89 6.43 -13.22
N THR A 108 5.69 6.97 -12.99
CA THR A 108 4.58 6.29 -12.31
C THR A 108 3.54 5.80 -13.30
N LEU A 109 2.84 6.71 -13.99
CA LEU A 109 1.83 6.38 -15.01
C LEU A 109 2.47 6.12 -16.36
N THR A 110 3.66 6.70 -16.62
CA THR A 110 4.42 6.55 -17.85
C THR A 110 5.69 5.75 -17.63
N GLU A 111 6.25 5.20 -18.71
CA GLU A 111 7.46 4.35 -18.66
C GLU A 111 8.73 5.12 -18.28
N ASN A 112 8.68 6.47 -18.32
CA ASN A 112 9.82 7.35 -18.13
C ASN A 112 10.95 7.11 -19.16
N VAL A 113 10.59 6.52 -20.30
CA VAL A 113 11.46 6.26 -21.44
C VAL A 113 10.93 7.08 -22.60
N MET A 114 11.64 8.16 -22.93
CA MET A 114 11.29 9.00 -24.07
C MET A 114 11.55 8.25 -25.38
N THR A 115 10.58 8.23 -26.29
CA THR A 115 10.68 7.63 -27.60
C THR A 115 10.22 8.59 -28.69
N VAL A 116 10.85 8.53 -29.87
CA VAL A 116 10.39 9.24 -31.06
C VAL A 116 9.21 8.47 -31.65
N VAL A 117 8.05 9.08 -31.69
CA VAL A 117 6.80 8.42 -32.14
C VAL A 117 6.21 9.00 -33.41
N ALA A 118 6.51 10.24 -33.75
CA ALA A 118 6.06 10.89 -34.96
C ALA A 118 7.09 11.91 -35.44
N GLY A 119 6.98 12.35 -36.70
CA GLY A 119 7.83 13.40 -37.21
C GLY A 119 7.52 13.78 -38.66
N SER A 120 8.10 14.91 -39.03
CA SER A 120 8.08 15.39 -40.41
C SER A 120 9.50 15.77 -40.81
N LEU A 121 10.01 15.16 -41.86
CA LEU A 121 11.34 15.37 -42.40
C LEU A 121 11.24 16.01 -43.78
N GLY A 122 12.02 17.06 -44.00
CA GLY A 122 11.96 17.82 -45.22
C GLY A 122 10.55 18.41 -45.50
N LEU A 123 10.23 18.61 -46.76
CA LEU A 123 8.98 19.22 -47.15
C LEU A 123 7.79 18.26 -47.15
N ARG A 124 8.03 16.97 -47.46
CA ARG A 124 6.94 15.99 -47.72
C ARG A 124 6.94 14.76 -46.85
N GLY A 125 8.03 14.44 -46.19
CA GLY A 125 8.17 13.21 -45.41
C GLY A 125 7.45 13.28 -44.07
N ARG A 126 6.41 12.44 -43.82
CA ARG A 126 5.73 12.31 -42.56
C ARG A 126 5.73 10.85 -42.09
N PHE A 127 5.94 10.65 -40.79
CA PHE A 127 5.90 9.31 -40.19
C PHE A 127 5.23 9.32 -38.83
N SER A 128 4.61 8.17 -38.47
CA SER A 128 4.00 7.94 -37.17
C SER A 128 4.25 6.51 -36.72
N PHE A 129 4.26 6.29 -35.39
CA PHE A 129 4.38 4.96 -34.76
C PHE A 129 2.99 4.41 -34.46
N GLY A 130 2.56 3.35 -35.21
CA GLY A 130 1.28 2.66 -35.02
C GLY A 130 0.22 3.00 -36.08
N ASP A 131 -0.81 2.15 -36.17
CA ASP A 131 -1.98 2.36 -37.02
C ASP A 131 -2.77 3.57 -36.53
N SER A 132 -2.76 4.59 -37.32
CA SER A 132 -3.10 5.96 -37.01
C SER A 132 -4.57 6.21 -36.73
N SER A 133 -4.85 6.58 -35.49
CA SER A 133 -5.98 7.45 -35.14
C SER A 133 -5.61 8.95 -35.04
N LEU A 134 -4.37 9.32 -35.41
CA LEU A 134 -3.86 10.69 -35.31
C LEU A 134 -4.30 11.59 -36.48
N ASP A 135 -4.93 11.03 -37.53
CA ASP A 135 -5.38 11.77 -38.74
C ASP A 135 -6.87 12.15 -38.73
N GLN A 136 -7.62 11.92 -37.62
CA GLN A 136 -9.05 12.32 -37.54
C GLN A 136 -9.29 13.59 -36.74
N SER A 137 -8.47 14.62 -36.86
CA SER A 137 -8.94 15.97 -36.54
C SER A 137 -9.48 16.58 -37.80
N GLU A 138 -10.78 16.41 -38.00
CA GLU A 138 -11.58 17.13 -38.98
C GLU A 138 -11.41 18.65 -38.83
N SER A 139 -11.45 19.27 -40.02
CA SER A 139 -11.74 20.67 -40.30
C SER A 139 -10.57 21.59 -40.55
N THR A 140 -10.19 21.63 -41.82
CA THR A 140 -10.39 22.89 -42.58
C THR A 140 -10.40 22.55 -44.08
N PRO A 141 -11.41 23.01 -44.88
CA PRO A 141 -11.41 22.81 -46.31
C PRO A 141 -10.55 23.86 -46.98
N SER A 142 -9.36 23.50 -47.40
CA SER A 142 -8.55 24.32 -48.26
C SER A 142 -7.72 23.46 -49.21
N THR A 143 -8.15 23.46 -50.45
CA THR A 143 -7.48 23.03 -51.69
C THR A 143 -7.10 21.55 -51.85
N PRO A 144 -7.58 20.92 -52.95
CA PRO A 144 -7.28 19.53 -53.28
C PRO A 144 -5.95 19.43 -54.04
N THR A 145 -4.83 19.44 -53.30
CA THR A 145 -3.55 19.09 -53.89
C THR A 145 -2.68 18.40 -52.81
N GLU A 146 -2.43 17.11 -53.03
CA GLU A 146 -1.47 16.23 -52.39
C GLU A 146 -1.88 15.69 -51.00
N LYS A 147 -2.42 14.47 -50.99
CA LYS A 147 -2.46 13.60 -49.84
C LYS A 147 -1.03 13.28 -49.43
N ASN A 148 -0.51 13.93 -48.37
CA ASN A 148 0.70 13.54 -47.70
C ASN A 148 0.37 12.29 -46.85
N ASP A 149 0.61 11.08 -47.40
CA ASP A 149 0.39 9.83 -46.70
C ASP A 149 1.40 9.73 -45.55
N THR A 150 0.93 9.74 -44.33
CA THR A 150 1.74 9.45 -43.14
C THR A 150 2.11 7.97 -43.15
N LEU A 151 3.40 7.65 -43.19
CA LEU A 151 3.89 6.28 -43.27
C LEU A 151 4.24 5.75 -41.87
N PRO A 152 4.08 4.45 -41.60
CA PRO A 152 4.65 3.80 -40.44
C PRO A 152 6.16 4.02 -40.40
N LEU A 153 6.70 4.28 -39.20
CA LEU A 153 8.12 4.62 -38.98
C LEU A 153 9.10 3.61 -39.62
N ASN A 154 8.80 2.32 -39.55
CA ASN A 154 9.63 1.27 -40.16
C ASN A 154 9.69 1.45 -41.69
N THR A 155 8.54 1.54 -42.33
CA THR A 155 8.40 1.69 -43.80
C THR A 155 9.00 3.02 -44.28
N PHE A 156 8.84 4.07 -43.46
CA PHE A 156 9.43 5.37 -43.77
C PHE A 156 10.94 5.34 -43.74
N SER A 157 11.54 4.70 -42.73
CA SER A 157 12.99 4.58 -42.59
C SER A 157 13.67 3.78 -43.72
N GLU A 158 12.94 2.83 -44.31
CA GLU A 158 13.39 2.04 -45.50
C GLU A 158 13.38 2.85 -46.80
N LYS A 159 12.42 3.80 -46.90
CA LYS A 159 12.28 4.67 -48.09
C LYS A 159 13.17 5.90 -48.05
N LEU A 160 13.83 6.20 -46.91
CA LEU A 160 14.70 7.36 -46.82
C LEU A 160 15.93 7.20 -47.74
N ASP A 161 16.26 8.28 -48.45
CA ASP A 161 17.50 8.32 -49.25
C ASP A 161 18.73 8.15 -48.34
N PRO A 162 19.76 7.40 -48.79
CA PRO A 162 20.98 7.13 -47.99
C PRO A 162 21.72 8.39 -47.56
N GLU A 163 21.76 9.44 -48.38
CA GLU A 163 22.44 10.72 -48.06
C GLU A 163 21.66 11.48 -46.97
N TYR A 164 20.33 11.51 -47.13
CA TYR A 164 19.46 12.12 -46.11
C TYR A 164 19.55 11.38 -44.77
N LYS A 165 19.58 10.06 -44.80
CA LYS A 165 19.68 9.20 -43.63
C LYS A 165 21.00 9.41 -42.91
N ASP A 166 22.12 9.53 -43.64
CA ASP A 166 23.44 9.79 -43.08
C ASP A 166 23.55 11.21 -42.49
N LEU A 167 22.94 12.20 -43.13
CA LEU A 167 22.84 13.57 -42.64
C LEU A 167 22.10 13.65 -41.28
N LEU A 168 20.94 12.98 -41.17
CA LEU A 168 20.16 12.91 -39.91
C LEU A 168 20.93 12.17 -38.82
N LYS A 169 21.55 11.02 -39.20
CA LYS A 169 22.36 10.23 -38.27
C LYS A 169 23.50 11.08 -37.70
N THR A 170 24.22 11.79 -38.55
CA THR A 170 25.30 12.69 -38.15
C THR A 170 24.79 13.82 -37.26
N ALA A 171 23.68 14.47 -37.61
CA ALA A 171 23.09 15.56 -36.83
C ALA A 171 22.74 15.13 -35.39
N VAL A 172 22.20 13.93 -35.24
CA VAL A 172 21.83 13.38 -33.91
C VAL A 172 23.08 12.96 -33.14
N THR A 173 24.07 12.35 -33.82
CA THR A 173 25.26 11.76 -33.19
C THR A 173 26.25 12.79 -32.66
N VAL A 174 26.50 13.84 -33.44
CA VAL A 174 27.49 14.86 -33.08
C VAL A 174 26.93 15.94 -32.16
N ASN A 175 25.65 16.23 -32.31
CA ASN A 175 24.97 17.28 -31.53
C ASN A 175 24.31 16.68 -30.28
N THR A 176 25.09 16.02 -29.41
CA THR A 176 24.62 15.43 -28.15
C THR A 176 25.74 15.36 -27.12
N THR A 177 25.39 15.57 -25.83
CA THR A 177 26.28 15.36 -24.69
C THR A 177 26.18 13.97 -24.11
N ALA A 178 25.19 13.17 -24.53
CA ALA A 178 25.03 11.78 -24.09
C ALA A 178 26.20 10.91 -24.55
N PHE A 179 26.51 9.86 -23.84
CA PHE A 179 27.52 8.86 -24.13
C PHE A 179 26.96 7.45 -24.10
N GLU A 180 27.70 6.49 -24.59
CA GLU A 180 27.34 5.08 -24.61
C GLU A 180 28.13 4.33 -23.55
N ASP A 181 27.41 3.56 -22.70
CA ASP A 181 27.96 2.69 -21.65
C ASP A 181 27.31 1.31 -21.78
N ASP A 182 28.11 0.27 -21.94
CA ASP A 182 27.66 -1.12 -22.15
C ASP A 182 26.48 -1.27 -23.14
N GLY A 183 26.53 -0.55 -24.28
CA GLY A 183 25.47 -0.60 -25.30
C GLY A 183 24.21 0.20 -24.97
N THR A 184 24.14 0.86 -23.82
CA THR A 184 23.06 1.77 -23.42
C THR A 184 23.49 3.23 -23.52
N PHE A 185 22.56 4.13 -23.91
CA PHE A 185 22.85 5.56 -23.94
C PHE A 185 22.58 6.21 -22.60
N VAL A 186 23.56 6.93 -22.08
CA VAL A 186 23.48 7.69 -20.82
C VAL A 186 23.56 9.18 -21.11
N GLY A 187 22.52 9.93 -20.69
CA GLY A 187 22.43 11.37 -20.94
C GLY A 187 21.03 11.90 -20.66
N THR A 188 20.71 13.09 -21.19
CA THR A 188 19.35 13.61 -21.06
C THR A 188 18.37 12.73 -21.86
N LYS A 189 17.16 12.51 -21.33
CA LYS A 189 16.15 11.61 -21.94
C LYS A 189 15.77 11.99 -23.36
N THR A 190 15.82 13.27 -23.70
CA THR A 190 15.59 13.76 -25.06
C THR A 190 16.73 13.35 -26.00
N GLU A 191 17.96 13.38 -25.53
CA GLU A 191 19.12 12.97 -26.32
C GLU A 191 19.19 11.47 -26.50
N THR A 192 18.95 10.71 -25.42
CA THR A 192 18.90 9.25 -25.51
C THR A 192 17.78 8.77 -26.42
N ALA A 193 16.60 9.40 -26.41
CA ALA A 193 15.50 9.09 -27.31
C ALA A 193 15.87 9.29 -28.80
N LEU A 194 16.59 10.36 -29.12
CA LEU A 194 17.08 10.63 -30.47
C LEU A 194 18.16 9.62 -30.91
N LEU A 195 19.06 9.27 -30.00
CA LEU A 195 20.11 8.27 -30.26
C LEU A 195 19.52 6.86 -30.45
N ASP A 196 18.53 6.47 -29.62
CA ASP A 196 17.81 5.19 -29.76
C ASP A 196 17.03 5.13 -31.08
N TRP A 197 16.39 6.23 -31.47
CA TRP A 197 15.75 6.36 -32.77
C TRP A 197 16.75 6.19 -33.91
N ALA A 198 17.91 6.89 -33.84
CA ALA A 198 18.96 6.78 -34.83
C ALA A 198 19.54 5.34 -34.89
N ARG A 199 19.71 4.67 -33.76
CA ARG A 199 20.18 3.28 -33.71
C ARG A 199 19.22 2.31 -34.39
N ARG A 200 17.92 2.43 -34.09
CA ARG A 200 16.90 1.50 -34.60
C ARG A 200 16.56 1.72 -36.07
N TYR A 201 16.54 2.97 -36.52
CA TYR A 201 15.97 3.34 -37.82
C TYR A 201 16.95 3.98 -38.80
N LEU A 202 18.01 4.65 -38.31
CA LEU A 202 19.01 5.31 -39.16
C LEU A 202 20.31 4.53 -39.27
N GLY A 203 20.43 3.36 -38.63
CA GLY A 203 21.59 2.51 -38.69
C GLY A 203 22.80 3.07 -37.95
N LEU A 204 22.60 3.72 -36.80
CA LEU A 204 23.67 4.21 -35.96
C LEU A 204 24.48 3.04 -35.37
N GLY A 205 25.78 3.01 -35.64
CA GLY A 205 26.75 2.12 -35.04
C GLY A 205 27.18 2.54 -33.62
N PRO A 206 28.29 2.01 -33.10
CA PRO A 206 28.84 2.46 -31.81
C PRO A 206 29.13 3.95 -31.83
N LEU A 207 28.61 4.68 -30.83
CA LEU A 207 28.61 6.15 -30.78
C LEU A 207 30.01 6.76 -30.87
N ALA A 208 31.00 6.11 -30.23
CA ALA A 208 32.42 6.54 -30.26
C ALA A 208 33.03 6.49 -31.66
N ILE A 209 32.71 5.46 -32.45
CA ILE A 209 33.20 5.29 -33.82
C ILE A 209 32.59 6.35 -34.74
N GLU A 210 31.28 6.54 -34.65
CA GLU A 210 30.55 7.53 -35.47
C GLU A 210 31.01 8.96 -35.19
N ARG A 211 31.30 9.29 -33.93
CA ARG A 211 31.90 10.60 -33.56
C ARG A 211 33.34 10.78 -34.06
N SER A 212 34.11 9.70 -34.11
CA SER A 212 35.48 9.78 -34.62
C SER A 212 35.53 10.07 -36.14
N ASN A 213 34.47 9.66 -36.85
CA ASN A 213 34.34 9.91 -38.29
C ASN A 213 33.99 11.41 -38.58
N HIS A 214 33.42 12.13 -37.61
CA HIS A 214 33.05 13.53 -37.75
C HIS A 214 33.66 14.39 -36.65
N PRO A 215 34.92 14.90 -36.83
CA PRO A 215 35.59 15.68 -35.80
C PRO A 215 34.80 16.95 -35.44
N ILE A 216 34.47 17.07 -34.16
CA ILE A 216 33.74 18.20 -33.60
C ILE A 216 34.74 19.35 -33.36
N SER A 217 34.57 20.48 -34.08
CA SER A 217 35.37 21.66 -33.91
C SER A 217 34.96 22.47 -32.68
N GLN A 218 33.64 22.58 -32.42
CA GLN A 218 33.12 23.29 -31.28
C GLN A 218 31.74 22.75 -30.91
N MET A 219 31.45 22.71 -29.58
CA MET A 219 30.10 22.31 -29.06
C MET A 219 29.52 23.42 -28.22
N PHE A 220 28.23 23.68 -28.42
CA PHE A 220 27.42 24.64 -27.68
C PHE A 220 26.36 23.87 -26.89
N PRO A 221 26.52 23.60 -25.59
CA PRO A 221 25.59 22.84 -24.80
C PRO A 221 24.21 23.50 -24.74
N PHE A 222 23.18 22.72 -24.38
CA PHE A 222 21.81 23.21 -24.24
C PHE A 222 21.74 24.30 -23.17
N ASN A 223 21.05 25.40 -23.50
CA ASN A 223 20.74 26.46 -22.57
C ASN A 223 19.22 26.70 -22.54
N SER A 224 18.64 26.81 -21.32
CA SER A 224 17.20 27.00 -21.11
C SER A 224 16.66 28.34 -21.63
N GLN A 225 17.50 29.35 -21.79
CA GLN A 225 17.10 30.65 -22.34
C GLN A 225 16.98 30.59 -23.86
N ARG A 226 18.01 30.05 -24.55
CA ARG A 226 18.02 29.86 -26.01
C ARG A 226 17.17 28.70 -26.47
N LYS A 227 16.90 27.71 -25.58
CA LYS A 227 16.14 26.47 -25.86
C LYS A 227 16.68 25.68 -27.06
N CYS A 228 17.93 25.83 -27.40
CA CYS A 228 18.61 25.10 -28.46
C CYS A 228 20.05 24.74 -28.04
N MET A 229 20.65 23.82 -28.80
CA MET A 229 22.00 23.28 -28.68
C MET A 229 22.58 23.16 -30.08
N GLY A 230 23.93 23.32 -30.23
CA GLY A 230 24.59 23.22 -31.50
C GLY A 230 25.95 22.53 -31.41
N ALA A 231 26.35 21.90 -32.53
CA ALA A 231 27.68 21.31 -32.69
C ALA A 231 28.23 21.61 -34.08
N VAL A 232 29.45 22.03 -34.14
CA VAL A 232 30.18 22.33 -35.40
C VAL A 232 31.12 21.18 -35.73
N VAL A 233 30.98 20.65 -36.94
CA VAL A 233 31.81 19.56 -37.44
C VAL A 233 32.50 19.93 -38.74
N GLN A 234 33.63 19.32 -39.01
CA GLN A 234 34.33 19.42 -40.28
C GLN A 234 33.67 18.50 -41.30
N ILE A 235 33.40 19.01 -42.49
CA ILE A 235 32.93 18.24 -43.65
C ILE A 235 33.91 18.38 -44.81
N PRO A 236 33.99 17.38 -45.73
CA PRO A 236 34.83 17.47 -46.90
C PRO A 236 34.59 18.73 -47.71
N GLY A 237 35.61 19.50 -47.94
CA GLY A 237 35.57 20.67 -48.79
C GLY A 237 35.91 20.35 -50.24
N PRO A 238 35.86 21.32 -51.14
CA PRO A 238 36.21 21.12 -52.57
C PRO A 238 37.69 20.73 -52.78
N THR A 239 38.57 21.03 -51.83
CA THR A 239 39.98 20.61 -51.82
C THR A 239 40.33 20.09 -50.41
N LYS A 240 41.19 19.07 -50.34
CA LYS A 240 41.62 18.49 -49.05
C LYS A 240 42.17 19.51 -48.04
N ASP A 241 42.73 20.61 -48.50
CA ASP A 241 43.37 21.65 -47.69
C ASP A 241 42.40 22.73 -47.16
N LYS A 242 41.13 22.71 -47.60
CA LYS A 242 40.09 23.64 -47.14
C LYS A 242 38.80 22.92 -46.75
N PRO A 243 38.76 22.34 -45.54
CA PRO A 243 37.54 21.71 -45.07
C PRO A 243 36.44 22.77 -44.86
N LYS A 244 35.21 22.45 -45.19
CA LYS A 244 34.04 23.23 -44.82
C LYS A 244 33.57 22.85 -43.44
N HIS A 245 32.84 23.73 -42.80
CA HIS A 245 32.30 23.46 -41.46
C HIS A 245 30.74 23.49 -41.51
N ARG A 246 30.12 22.56 -40.81
CA ARG A 246 28.66 22.48 -40.66
C ARG A 246 28.28 22.59 -39.22
N LEU A 247 27.43 23.53 -38.90
CA LEU A 247 26.79 23.71 -37.59
C LEU A 247 25.44 22.98 -37.62
N PHE A 248 25.32 21.93 -36.82
CA PHE A 248 24.06 21.27 -36.57
C PHE A 248 23.38 21.90 -35.35
N ILE A 249 22.07 22.15 -35.45
CA ILE A 249 21.26 22.73 -34.37
C ILE A 249 20.08 21.80 -34.09
N LYS A 250 19.84 21.57 -32.80
CA LYS A 250 18.59 20.96 -32.30
C LYS A 250 18.01 21.82 -31.19
N GLY A 251 16.67 21.95 -31.14
CA GLY A 251 16.02 22.73 -30.10
C GLY A 251 14.50 22.74 -30.18
N ALA A 252 13.86 23.64 -29.45
CA ALA A 252 12.42 23.83 -29.52
C ALA A 252 12.03 24.18 -30.95
N SER A 253 11.15 23.38 -31.53
CA SER A 253 10.82 23.38 -32.96
C SER A 253 10.37 24.75 -33.47
N GLU A 254 9.57 25.47 -32.66
CA GLU A 254 9.05 26.79 -33.01
C GLU A 254 10.17 27.83 -33.13
N ILE A 255 11.18 27.74 -32.22
CA ILE A 255 12.32 28.66 -32.22
C ILE A 255 13.25 28.37 -33.37
N VAL A 256 13.62 27.11 -33.57
CA VAL A 256 14.52 26.69 -34.66
C VAL A 256 13.89 26.97 -36.02
N LEU A 257 12.58 26.73 -36.21
CA LEU A 257 11.84 27.04 -37.46
C LEU A 257 11.82 28.54 -37.75
N GLY A 258 11.73 29.38 -36.72
CA GLY A 258 11.77 30.84 -36.86
C GLY A 258 13.01 31.34 -37.58
N GLU A 259 14.16 30.73 -37.30
CA GLU A 259 15.49 31.10 -37.81
C GLU A 259 15.87 30.41 -39.14
N CYS A 260 14.97 29.60 -39.72
CA CYS A 260 15.20 28.90 -40.96
C CYS A 260 14.75 29.75 -42.19
N THR A 261 15.60 29.76 -43.22
CA THR A 261 15.32 30.40 -44.53
C THR A 261 15.20 29.39 -45.66
N THR A 262 15.75 28.20 -45.47
CA THR A 262 15.72 27.08 -46.44
C THR A 262 15.22 25.81 -45.78
N ILE A 263 14.73 24.87 -46.61
CA ILE A 263 14.23 23.57 -46.15
C ILE A 263 14.78 22.47 -47.07
N LEU A 264 15.03 21.28 -46.52
CA LEU A 264 15.32 20.10 -47.33
C LEU A 264 14.06 19.66 -48.09
N GLY A 265 14.22 19.28 -49.36
CA GLY A 265 13.17 18.79 -50.21
C GLY A 265 12.56 17.45 -49.80
N ASP A 266 12.24 16.60 -50.76
CA ASP A 266 11.70 15.27 -50.47
C ASP A 266 12.80 14.34 -49.91
N PRO A 267 12.62 13.80 -48.67
CA PRO A 267 13.65 12.96 -48.01
C PRO A 267 13.88 11.61 -48.74
N THR A 268 13.07 11.27 -49.73
CA THR A 268 13.24 10.05 -50.55
C THR A 268 14.06 10.30 -51.83
N GLN A 269 14.40 11.58 -52.14
CA GLN A 269 15.06 11.96 -53.37
C GLN A 269 16.42 12.65 -53.14
N GLY A 270 16.96 12.59 -51.94
CA GLY A 270 18.26 13.15 -51.57
C GLY A 270 18.17 14.41 -50.72
N THR A 271 19.25 15.20 -50.69
CA THR A 271 19.45 16.35 -49.81
C THR A 271 19.32 17.72 -50.54
N SER A 272 18.45 17.80 -51.55
CA SER A 272 18.19 19.06 -52.24
C SER A 272 17.60 20.10 -51.30
N THR A 273 18.01 21.38 -51.45
CA THR A 273 17.49 22.48 -50.62
C THR A 273 16.55 23.38 -51.39
N GLU A 274 15.42 23.76 -50.82
CA GLU A 274 14.45 24.68 -51.35
C GLU A 274 14.30 25.91 -50.45
N SER A 275 13.84 27.06 -51.02
CA SER A 275 13.54 28.24 -50.20
C SER A 275 12.29 27.99 -49.34
N LEU A 276 12.37 28.34 -48.07
CA LEU A 276 11.25 28.16 -47.12
C LEU A 276 10.28 29.35 -47.26
N SER A 277 9.19 29.15 -47.98
CA SER A 277 8.13 30.17 -48.16
C SER A 277 7.32 30.34 -46.86
N ASP A 278 6.64 31.51 -46.72
CA ASP A 278 5.79 31.77 -45.55
C ASP A 278 4.63 30.77 -45.43
N ASN A 279 4.09 30.32 -46.56
CA ASN A 279 3.06 29.26 -46.60
C ASN A 279 3.60 27.92 -46.04
N HIS A 280 4.85 27.55 -46.36
CA HIS A 280 5.48 26.35 -45.85
C HIS A 280 5.71 26.50 -44.34
N LYS A 281 6.13 27.70 -43.87
CA LYS A 281 6.35 27.95 -42.41
C LYS A 281 5.05 27.81 -41.64
N GLU A 282 3.94 28.31 -42.16
CA GLU A 282 2.62 28.23 -41.53
C GLU A 282 2.11 26.80 -41.48
N GLY A 283 2.30 26.03 -42.55
CA GLY A 283 1.97 24.59 -42.58
C GLY A 283 2.77 23.79 -41.52
N LEU A 284 4.08 24.08 -41.42
CA LEU A 284 4.94 23.44 -40.40
C LEU A 284 4.58 23.86 -38.98
N ARG A 285 4.20 25.14 -38.72
CA ARG A 285 3.72 25.61 -37.42
C ARG A 285 2.43 24.92 -37.01
N SER A 286 1.47 24.78 -37.93
CA SER A 286 0.22 24.04 -37.71
C SER A 286 0.50 22.59 -37.35
N LEU A 287 1.43 21.92 -38.06
CA LEU A 287 1.84 20.55 -37.77
C LEU A 287 2.53 20.42 -36.40
N ILE A 288 3.44 21.33 -36.06
CA ILE A 288 4.10 21.38 -34.75
C ILE A 288 3.05 21.56 -33.65
N THR A 289 2.09 22.45 -33.84
CA THR A 289 0.96 22.65 -32.90
C THR A 289 0.12 21.38 -32.78
N GLY A 290 -0.17 20.69 -33.89
CA GLY A 290 -0.86 19.39 -33.89
C GLY A 290 -0.10 18.32 -33.09
N TYR A 291 1.22 18.24 -33.22
CA TYR A 291 2.02 17.35 -32.41
C TYR A 291 1.99 17.73 -30.93
N ALA A 292 2.05 19.03 -30.61
CA ALA A 292 2.00 19.50 -29.23
C ALA A 292 0.63 19.23 -28.55
N THR A 293 -0.49 19.38 -29.27
CA THR A 293 -1.82 19.04 -28.78
C THR A 293 -1.98 17.55 -28.51
N ASN A 294 -1.26 16.69 -29.24
CA ASN A 294 -1.17 15.25 -29.01
C ASN A 294 -0.07 14.88 -27.98
N SER A 295 0.33 15.82 -27.16
CA SER A 295 1.31 15.61 -26.05
C SER A 295 2.72 15.23 -26.48
N LEU A 296 3.09 15.47 -27.73
CA LEU A 296 4.42 15.21 -28.20
C LEU A 296 5.34 16.41 -27.88
N ARG A 297 6.51 16.12 -27.31
CA ARG A 297 7.59 17.11 -27.21
C ARG A 297 8.26 17.24 -28.56
N THR A 298 8.12 18.36 -29.21
CA THR A 298 8.65 18.62 -30.56
C THR A 298 10.09 19.16 -30.52
N ILE A 299 10.97 18.50 -31.26
CA ILE A 299 12.38 18.88 -31.42
C ILE A 299 12.63 19.17 -32.90
N GLY A 300 12.98 20.42 -33.20
CA GLY A 300 13.43 20.83 -34.53
C GLY A 300 14.89 20.51 -34.75
N LEU A 301 15.21 20.05 -35.96
CA LEU A 301 16.55 19.77 -36.42
C LEU A 301 16.86 20.68 -37.62
N ALA A 302 18.00 21.36 -37.59
CA ALA A 302 18.45 22.26 -38.66
C ALA A 302 19.98 22.24 -38.78
N TYR A 303 20.49 22.75 -39.89
CA TYR A 303 21.92 22.95 -40.05
C TYR A 303 22.25 24.23 -40.82
N ARG A 304 23.51 24.66 -40.78
CA ARG A 304 24.09 25.74 -41.57
C ARG A 304 25.52 25.45 -41.94
N ASP A 305 25.91 25.71 -43.20
CA ASP A 305 27.26 25.50 -43.68
C ASP A 305 28.08 26.82 -43.64
N PHE A 306 29.35 26.70 -43.27
CA PHE A 306 30.32 27.76 -43.24
C PHE A 306 31.56 27.36 -44.06
N GLU A 307 32.13 28.32 -44.79
CA GLU A 307 33.32 28.07 -45.60
C GLU A 307 34.62 28.05 -44.79
N SER A 308 34.58 28.71 -43.64
CA SER A 308 35.72 28.73 -42.69
C SER A 308 35.21 28.79 -41.25
N TRP A 309 35.97 28.26 -40.29
CA TRP A 309 35.65 28.32 -38.86
C TRP A 309 36.86 28.92 -38.10
N PRO A 310 36.69 29.93 -37.24
CA PRO A 310 35.44 30.67 -36.97
C PRO A 310 35.02 31.56 -38.16
N PRO A 311 33.67 31.85 -38.28
CA PRO A 311 33.20 32.71 -39.36
C PRO A 311 33.60 34.17 -39.15
N VAL A 312 34.07 34.83 -40.18
CA VAL A 312 34.62 36.20 -40.13
C VAL A 312 33.65 37.28 -39.61
N LEU A 313 32.31 36.98 -39.63
CA LEU A 313 31.27 37.92 -39.24
C LEU A 313 31.05 38.05 -37.71
N THR A 314 31.75 37.23 -36.91
CA THR A 314 31.53 37.19 -35.45
C THR A 314 32.59 38.00 -34.68
N LEU A 315 33.54 38.60 -35.35
CA LEU A 315 34.54 39.44 -34.72
C LEU A 315 34.00 40.89 -34.63
N ARG A 316 33.42 41.28 -33.49
CA ARG A 316 33.15 42.68 -33.19
C ARG A 316 34.48 43.36 -32.90
N PRO A 317 34.74 44.59 -33.45
CA PRO A 317 36.01 45.26 -33.28
C PRO A 317 36.37 45.71 -31.86
N GLU A 318 35.42 45.59 -30.93
CA GLU A 318 35.58 46.07 -29.53
C GLU A 318 36.00 44.96 -28.54
N ASP A 319 36.05 43.68 -28.96
CA ASP A 319 36.33 42.53 -28.08
C ASP A 319 37.63 41.80 -28.46
N GLU A 320 38.77 42.51 -28.62
CA GLU A 320 40.06 41.85 -28.89
C GLU A 320 40.58 40.98 -27.74
N ALA A 321 39.89 40.86 -26.59
CA ALA A 321 40.37 40.14 -25.43
C ALA A 321 39.60 38.86 -25.05
N ASN A 322 38.34 38.63 -25.55
CA ASN A 322 37.54 37.45 -25.23
C ASN A 322 36.73 37.00 -26.44
N THR A 323 37.32 36.16 -27.28
CA THR A 323 36.67 35.53 -28.46
C THR A 323 35.87 34.30 -28.08
N GLU A 324 34.91 34.36 -27.16
CA GLU A 324 33.90 33.33 -27.05
C GLU A 324 32.77 33.61 -28.03
N ILE A 325 32.69 32.74 -29.07
CA ILE A 325 31.60 32.80 -30.06
C ILE A 325 30.32 32.40 -29.37
N ASP A 326 29.30 33.28 -29.32
CA ASP A 326 27.97 32.87 -28.84
C ASP A 326 27.16 32.19 -29.95
N LEU A 327 26.53 31.06 -29.62
CA LEU A 327 25.61 30.37 -30.55
C LEU A 327 24.49 31.29 -31.05
N THR A 328 24.04 32.25 -30.26
CA THR A 328 22.98 33.18 -30.60
C THR A 328 23.30 33.99 -31.89
N ASP A 329 24.56 34.32 -32.14
CA ASP A 329 25.01 35.05 -33.33
C ASP A 329 25.10 34.14 -34.57
N LEU A 330 25.05 32.83 -34.39
CA LEU A 330 25.17 31.83 -35.46
C LEU A 330 23.82 31.23 -35.90
N VAL A 331 22.81 31.35 -35.04
CA VAL A 331 21.44 30.75 -35.26
C VAL A 331 20.62 31.64 -36.19
N HIS A 332 21.10 31.90 -37.41
CA HIS A 332 20.37 32.61 -38.44
C HIS A 332 20.60 31.96 -39.81
N ASN A 333 19.68 32.08 -40.70
CA ASN A 333 19.76 31.49 -42.06
C ASN A 333 20.02 29.98 -42.04
N LEU A 334 19.24 29.26 -41.23
CA LEU A 334 19.33 27.82 -41.12
C LEU A 334 18.62 27.09 -42.24
N THR A 335 19.07 25.89 -42.55
CA THR A 335 18.33 24.92 -43.38
C THR A 335 17.57 23.96 -42.49
N TRP A 336 16.24 23.98 -42.60
CA TRP A 336 15.35 23.06 -41.83
C TRP A 336 15.47 21.64 -42.37
N MET A 337 15.79 20.71 -41.48
CA MET A 337 15.83 19.25 -41.75
C MET A 337 14.51 18.57 -41.41
N GLY A 338 13.89 18.96 -40.30
CA GLY A 338 12.63 18.38 -39.86
C GLY A 338 12.32 18.58 -38.41
N VAL A 339 11.20 18.04 -38.00
CA VAL A 339 10.75 17.98 -36.61
C VAL A 339 10.44 16.55 -36.24
N VAL A 340 10.87 16.18 -35.04
CA VAL A 340 10.51 14.89 -34.42
C VAL A 340 9.71 15.12 -33.14
N GLY A 341 8.65 14.34 -32.97
CA GLY A 341 7.81 14.33 -31.77
C GLY A 341 8.21 13.18 -30.85
N ILE A 342 8.54 13.52 -29.62
CA ILE A 342 9.02 12.60 -28.59
C ILE A 342 7.91 12.47 -27.54
N GLN A 343 7.58 11.25 -27.16
CA GLN A 343 6.57 10.93 -26.15
C GLN A 343 7.17 10.04 -25.07
N ASP A 344 6.64 10.20 -23.85
CA ASP A 344 6.80 9.27 -22.74
C ASP A 344 5.52 8.40 -22.70
N PRO A 345 5.55 7.15 -23.17
CA PRO A 345 4.37 6.32 -23.31
C PRO A 345 3.78 5.95 -21.95
N VAL A 346 2.45 5.82 -21.91
CA VAL A 346 1.73 5.29 -20.75
C VAL A 346 2.11 3.82 -20.56
N ARG A 347 2.40 3.42 -19.31
CA ARG A 347 2.72 2.02 -18.99
C ARG A 347 1.55 1.10 -19.33
N LYS A 348 1.87 -0.11 -19.78
CA LYS A 348 0.87 -1.16 -20.04
C LYS A 348 0.15 -1.50 -18.74
N GLY A 349 -1.19 -1.63 -18.81
CA GLY A 349 -2.04 -1.95 -17.65
C GLY A 349 -2.46 -0.76 -16.79
N VAL A 350 -1.97 0.47 -17.05
CA VAL A 350 -2.42 1.67 -16.31
C VAL A 350 -3.87 2.02 -16.59
N PRO A 351 -4.35 2.03 -17.85
CA PRO A 351 -5.77 2.34 -18.13
C PRO A 351 -6.72 1.36 -17.44
N GLU A 352 -6.40 0.06 -17.47
CA GLU A 352 -7.16 -0.98 -16.80
C GLU A 352 -7.15 -0.79 -15.28
N ALA A 353 -5.99 -0.48 -14.70
CA ALA A 353 -5.86 -0.26 -13.27
C ALA A 353 -6.62 0.99 -12.80
N VAL A 354 -6.65 2.07 -13.60
CA VAL A 354 -7.45 3.27 -13.32
C VAL A 354 -8.95 2.94 -13.37
N SER A 355 -9.37 2.13 -14.35
CA SER A 355 -10.74 1.61 -14.44
C SER A 355 -11.12 0.78 -13.21
N ASP A 356 -10.24 -0.13 -12.78
CA ASP A 356 -10.44 -0.97 -11.59
C ASP A 356 -10.53 -0.13 -10.31
N CYS A 357 -9.73 0.94 -10.19
CA CYS A 357 -9.86 1.92 -9.11
C CYS A 357 -11.24 2.60 -9.15
N GLY A 358 -11.74 2.97 -10.33
CA GLY A 358 -13.08 3.53 -10.53
C GLY A 358 -14.18 2.57 -10.08
N ILE A 359 -14.10 1.29 -10.45
CA ILE A 359 -15.00 0.22 -10.02
C ILE A 359 -14.96 0.09 -8.48
N ALA A 360 -13.79 0.23 -7.89
CA ALA A 360 -13.59 0.21 -6.45
C ALA A 360 -14.03 1.51 -5.74
N SER A 361 -14.62 2.47 -6.47
CA SER A 361 -15.01 3.80 -5.98
C SER A 361 -13.83 4.60 -5.42
N VAL A 362 -12.63 4.41 -5.99
CA VAL A 362 -11.41 5.15 -5.67
C VAL A 362 -11.09 6.13 -6.78
N ASN A 363 -11.04 7.42 -6.45
CA ASN A 363 -10.78 8.48 -7.41
C ASN A 363 -9.27 8.62 -7.68
N VAL A 364 -8.85 8.37 -8.89
CA VAL A 364 -7.46 8.64 -9.31
C VAL A 364 -7.33 10.08 -9.78
N LYS A 365 -6.33 10.79 -9.26
CA LYS A 365 -5.99 12.17 -9.62
C LYS A 365 -4.54 12.22 -10.10
N MET A 366 -4.30 12.88 -11.22
CA MET A 366 -2.94 13.11 -11.72
C MET A 366 -2.39 14.42 -11.18
N VAL A 367 -1.15 14.41 -10.69
CA VAL A 367 -0.46 15.59 -10.16
C VAL A 367 0.93 15.66 -10.77
N THR A 368 1.17 16.60 -11.68
CA THR A 368 2.41 16.63 -12.47
C THR A 368 3.00 18.04 -12.60
N GLY A 369 4.32 18.10 -12.78
CA GLY A 369 5.04 19.31 -13.14
C GLY A 369 4.90 19.72 -14.62
N ASP A 370 4.32 18.87 -15.47
CA ASP A 370 4.16 19.09 -16.91
C ASP A 370 3.14 20.20 -17.21
N ASN A 371 3.14 20.66 -18.46
CA ASN A 371 2.15 21.63 -18.95
C ASN A 371 0.74 21.01 -18.98
N VAL A 372 -0.28 21.90 -19.04
CA VAL A 372 -1.69 21.50 -18.97
C VAL A 372 -2.10 20.61 -20.14
N GLU A 373 -1.63 20.90 -21.34
CA GLU A 373 -2.02 20.17 -22.55
C GLU A 373 -1.49 18.73 -22.52
N THR A 374 -0.21 18.57 -22.17
CA THR A 374 0.40 17.23 -22.01
C THR A 374 -0.27 16.44 -20.89
N ALA A 375 -0.55 17.10 -19.74
CA ALA A 375 -1.20 16.44 -18.62
C ALA A 375 -2.63 16.00 -18.95
N ARG A 376 -3.38 16.85 -19.69
CA ARG A 376 -4.75 16.54 -20.14
C ARG A 376 -4.78 15.32 -21.06
N ALA A 377 -3.93 15.29 -22.07
CA ALA A 377 -3.92 14.20 -23.03
C ALA A 377 -3.46 12.87 -22.42
N ILE A 378 -2.47 12.88 -21.53
CA ILE A 378 -2.07 11.66 -20.81
C ILE A 378 -3.18 11.20 -19.86
N ALA A 379 -3.87 12.12 -19.18
CA ALA A 379 -4.99 11.79 -18.32
C ALA A 379 -6.18 11.17 -19.09
N LEU A 380 -6.41 11.61 -20.32
CA LEU A 380 -7.38 10.97 -21.23
C LEU A 380 -6.92 9.56 -21.62
N ASN A 381 -5.67 9.40 -22.01
CA ASN A 381 -5.11 8.09 -22.38
C ASN A 381 -5.12 7.09 -21.21
N CYS A 382 -4.95 7.58 -19.96
CA CYS A 382 -5.03 6.76 -18.75
C CYS A 382 -6.47 6.50 -18.28
N GLY A 383 -7.49 7.18 -18.81
CA GLY A 383 -8.87 7.09 -18.34
C GLY A 383 -9.17 7.87 -17.06
N ILE A 384 -8.23 8.69 -16.56
CA ILE A 384 -8.44 9.60 -15.40
C ILE A 384 -9.40 10.73 -15.75
N LEU A 385 -9.28 11.25 -16.97
CA LEU A 385 -10.25 12.15 -17.60
C LEU A 385 -11.09 11.38 -18.61
N THR A 386 -12.38 11.70 -18.65
CA THR A 386 -13.33 11.26 -19.66
C THR A 386 -13.91 12.49 -20.36
N GLU A 387 -14.48 12.34 -21.53
CA GLU A 387 -15.12 13.46 -22.24
C GLU A 387 -16.18 14.16 -21.37
N ALA A 388 -16.91 13.38 -20.57
CA ALA A 388 -17.91 13.92 -19.65
C ALA A 388 -17.30 14.77 -18.53
N ASN A 389 -16.20 14.32 -17.94
CA ASN A 389 -15.53 15.02 -16.82
C ASN A 389 -14.68 16.20 -17.29
N MET A 390 -14.28 16.24 -18.55
CA MET A 390 -13.48 17.31 -19.13
C MET A 390 -14.25 18.63 -19.24
N ILE A 391 -15.58 18.56 -19.32
CA ILE A 391 -16.48 19.71 -19.37
C ILE A 391 -16.71 20.31 -17.97
N GLU A 392 -16.41 19.55 -16.90
CA GLU A 392 -16.59 20.05 -15.53
C GLU A 392 -15.62 21.20 -15.23
N PRO A 393 -16.11 22.34 -14.71
CA PRO A 393 -15.24 23.42 -14.27
C PRO A 393 -14.32 22.93 -13.15
N ASN A 394 -13.02 23.24 -13.26
CA ASN A 394 -11.96 22.88 -12.33
C ASN A 394 -11.56 21.39 -12.32
N ALA A 395 -11.94 20.59 -13.31
CA ALA A 395 -11.41 19.23 -13.45
C ALA A 395 -9.90 19.23 -13.75
N VAL A 396 -9.42 20.22 -14.50
CA VAL A 396 -7.99 20.45 -14.80
C VAL A 396 -7.60 21.85 -14.33
N MET A 397 -6.52 21.95 -13.54
CA MET A 397 -6.05 23.23 -12.98
C MET A 397 -4.53 23.32 -12.99
N GLN A 398 -3.99 24.54 -13.07
CA GLN A 398 -2.56 24.79 -12.89
C GLN A 398 -2.21 25.02 -11.41
N GLY A 399 -1.00 24.64 -11.00
CA GLY A 399 -0.51 24.86 -9.64
C GLY A 399 -0.49 26.33 -9.24
N SER A 400 -0.20 27.24 -10.18
CA SER A 400 -0.26 28.69 -9.95
C SER A 400 -1.65 29.20 -9.54
N ASP A 401 -2.71 28.65 -10.13
CA ASP A 401 -4.08 29.05 -9.84
C ASP A 401 -4.61 28.34 -8.59
N PHE A 402 -4.21 27.10 -8.39
CA PHE A 402 -4.50 26.34 -7.17
C PHE A 402 -3.97 27.04 -5.90
N ARG A 403 -2.79 27.66 -5.97
CA ARG A 403 -2.19 28.40 -4.84
C ARG A 403 -2.96 29.68 -4.48
N LYS A 404 -3.63 30.31 -5.44
CA LYS A 404 -4.42 31.55 -5.23
C LYS A 404 -5.74 31.30 -4.52
N LEU A 405 -6.22 30.04 -4.47
CA LEU A 405 -7.52 29.70 -3.89
C LEU A 405 -7.47 29.88 -2.37
N THR A 406 -8.54 30.45 -1.82
CA THR A 406 -8.80 30.43 -0.38
C THR A 406 -9.08 29.02 0.10
N GLU A 407 -9.01 28.78 1.40
CA GLU A 407 -9.24 27.42 1.98
C GLU A 407 -10.64 26.88 1.68
N SER A 408 -11.67 27.74 1.73
CA SER A 408 -13.05 27.39 1.40
C SER A 408 -13.26 27.04 -0.08
N GLU A 409 -12.66 27.85 -0.98
CA GLU A 409 -12.70 27.58 -2.42
C GLU A 409 -11.93 26.30 -2.76
N ARG A 410 -10.77 26.11 -2.15
CA ARG A 410 -9.93 24.92 -2.31
C ARG A 410 -10.70 23.66 -1.93
N SER A 411 -11.42 23.65 -0.81
CA SER A 411 -12.23 22.53 -0.37
C SER A 411 -13.31 22.11 -1.37
N ASN A 412 -13.88 23.07 -2.08
CA ASN A 412 -14.89 22.80 -3.13
C ASN A 412 -14.24 22.29 -4.44
N VAL A 413 -13.11 22.87 -4.82
CA VAL A 413 -12.38 22.53 -6.06
C VAL A 413 -11.74 21.16 -5.98
N VAL A 414 -11.10 20.82 -4.86
CA VAL A 414 -10.32 19.59 -4.67
C VAL A 414 -11.15 18.32 -4.91
N ARG A 415 -12.45 18.33 -4.60
CA ARG A 415 -13.34 17.19 -4.88
C ARG A 415 -13.49 16.92 -6.37
N LYS A 416 -13.63 17.96 -7.19
CA LYS A 416 -13.84 17.88 -8.65
C LYS A 416 -12.53 17.76 -9.44
N LEU A 417 -11.44 18.24 -8.89
CA LEU A 417 -10.12 18.23 -9.50
C LEU A 417 -9.70 16.80 -9.88
N ARG A 418 -9.30 16.60 -11.14
CA ARG A 418 -8.76 15.34 -11.67
C ARG A 418 -7.28 15.47 -12.04
N VAL A 419 -6.88 16.64 -12.55
CA VAL A 419 -5.51 16.90 -12.99
C VAL A 419 -5.00 18.21 -12.43
N LEU A 420 -3.88 18.17 -11.70
CA LEU A 420 -3.12 19.34 -11.27
C LEU A 420 -1.82 19.40 -12.08
N ALA A 421 -1.75 20.31 -13.05
CA ALA A 421 -0.63 20.50 -13.94
C ALA A 421 0.32 21.62 -13.43
N ARG A 422 1.59 21.63 -13.88
CA ARG A 422 2.62 22.59 -13.44
C ARG A 422 2.68 22.76 -11.92
N SER A 423 2.50 21.65 -11.20
CA SER A 423 2.51 21.63 -9.74
C SER A 423 3.93 21.63 -9.19
N SER A 424 4.14 22.38 -8.11
CA SER A 424 5.34 22.27 -7.29
C SER A 424 5.21 21.17 -6.23
N PRO A 425 6.30 20.72 -5.59
CA PRO A 425 6.24 19.77 -4.48
C PRO A 425 5.31 20.24 -3.34
N GLU A 426 5.28 21.55 -3.07
CA GLU A 426 4.40 22.12 -2.05
C GLU A 426 2.92 22.06 -2.46
N ASP A 427 2.60 22.28 -3.76
CA ASP A 427 1.21 22.15 -4.25
C ASP A 427 0.70 20.73 -4.09
N LYS A 428 1.56 19.72 -4.34
CA LYS A 428 1.23 18.30 -4.09
C LYS A 428 0.90 18.06 -2.62
N ARG A 429 1.72 18.58 -1.71
CA ARG A 429 1.51 18.47 -0.26
C ARG A 429 0.22 19.15 0.21
N VAL A 430 -0.04 20.37 -0.29
CA VAL A 430 -1.26 21.14 0.03
C VAL A 430 -2.51 20.42 -0.45
N LEU A 431 -2.49 19.84 -1.66
CA LEU A 431 -3.61 19.04 -2.19
C LEU A 431 -3.93 17.86 -1.29
N VAL A 432 -2.90 17.10 -0.88
CA VAL A 432 -3.05 15.94 0.01
C VAL A 432 -3.65 16.36 1.36
N LYS A 433 -3.14 17.44 1.97
CA LYS A 433 -3.68 17.96 3.24
C LYS A 433 -5.14 18.40 3.11
N ALA A 434 -5.49 19.09 2.01
CA ALA A 434 -6.86 19.53 1.76
C ALA A 434 -7.84 18.34 1.58
N LEU A 435 -7.44 17.29 0.86
CA LEU A 435 -8.23 16.05 0.74
C LEU A 435 -8.44 15.37 2.09
N ARG A 436 -7.38 15.25 2.90
CA ARG A 436 -7.47 14.66 4.24
C ARG A 436 -8.37 15.46 5.18
N ALA A 437 -8.32 16.79 5.12
CA ALA A 437 -9.20 17.67 5.89
C ALA A 437 -10.68 17.48 5.54
N LEU A 438 -10.99 17.06 4.31
CA LEU A 438 -12.35 16.69 3.88
C LEU A 438 -12.79 15.29 4.35
N GLY A 439 -11.94 14.56 5.09
CA GLY A 439 -12.21 13.21 5.57
C GLY A 439 -11.85 12.11 4.58
N GLU A 440 -11.24 12.45 3.43
CA GLU A 440 -10.76 11.45 2.45
C GLU A 440 -9.55 10.67 3.00
N ILE A 441 -9.43 9.42 2.57
CA ILE A 441 -8.26 8.59 2.83
C ILE A 441 -7.41 8.63 1.56
N VAL A 442 -6.25 9.27 1.65
CA VAL A 442 -5.44 9.65 0.49
C VAL A 442 -4.22 8.76 0.36
N ALA A 443 -4.11 8.06 -0.77
CA ALA A 443 -2.87 7.45 -1.20
C ALA A 443 -2.12 8.39 -2.16
N VAL A 444 -0.79 8.38 -2.11
CA VAL A 444 0.06 9.16 -3.03
C VAL A 444 1.08 8.23 -3.67
N THR A 445 1.31 8.39 -4.98
CA THR A 445 2.40 7.70 -5.67
C THR A 445 3.41 8.68 -6.23
N GLY A 446 4.69 8.35 -6.18
CA GLY A 446 5.76 9.16 -6.74
C GLY A 446 7.08 8.41 -6.81
N ASP A 447 7.98 8.86 -7.70
CA ASP A 447 9.31 8.27 -7.89
C ASP A 447 10.45 9.23 -7.51
N GLY A 448 10.14 10.53 -7.41
CA GLY A 448 11.12 11.60 -7.25
C GLY A 448 11.28 12.11 -5.83
N THR A 449 12.40 12.79 -5.59
CA THR A 449 12.66 13.55 -4.35
C THR A 449 11.60 14.65 -4.14
N ASN A 450 11.01 15.15 -5.23
CA ASN A 450 9.97 16.17 -5.22
C ASN A 450 8.64 15.68 -4.62
N ASP A 451 8.43 14.37 -4.60
CA ASP A 451 7.20 13.73 -4.10
C ASP A 451 7.26 13.40 -2.61
N ALA A 452 8.45 13.35 -2.02
CA ALA A 452 8.66 12.96 -0.65
C ALA A 452 7.81 13.76 0.37
N PRO A 453 7.62 15.10 0.26
CA PRO A 453 6.73 15.84 1.15
C PRO A 453 5.26 15.44 1.03
N ALA A 454 4.79 15.05 -0.18
CA ALA A 454 3.44 14.59 -0.41
C ALA A 454 3.25 13.14 0.07
N LEU A 455 4.24 12.25 -0.18
CA LEU A 455 4.27 10.87 0.31
C LEU A 455 4.14 10.81 1.83
N LYS A 456 4.92 11.62 2.57
CA LYS A 456 4.82 11.71 4.03
C LYS A 456 3.53 12.33 4.55
N ALA A 457 2.91 13.22 3.78
CA ALA A 457 1.65 13.87 4.16
C ALA A 457 0.42 12.99 3.88
N ALA A 458 0.54 11.94 3.08
CA ALA A 458 -0.50 10.99 2.73
C ALA A 458 -0.88 10.07 3.91
N ASP A 459 -1.99 9.35 3.76
CA ASP A 459 -2.33 8.25 4.65
C ASP A 459 -1.57 6.98 4.24
N VAL A 460 -1.25 6.83 2.94
CA VAL A 460 -0.40 5.76 2.39
C VAL A 460 0.46 6.33 1.27
N GLY A 461 1.78 6.24 1.41
CA GLY A 461 2.75 6.61 0.38
C GLY A 461 3.23 5.38 -0.41
N PHE A 462 3.22 5.47 -1.74
CA PHE A 462 3.78 4.46 -2.65
C PHE A 462 4.96 5.04 -3.42
N SER A 463 6.08 4.34 -3.45
CA SER A 463 7.23 4.68 -4.30
C SER A 463 7.55 3.58 -5.29
N MET A 464 8.23 3.96 -6.38
CA MET A 464 8.75 3.02 -7.38
C MET A 464 10.00 2.32 -6.84
N GLY A 465 10.15 1.03 -7.10
CA GLY A 465 11.24 0.19 -6.60
C GLY A 465 12.49 0.25 -7.48
N ILE A 466 12.30 0.32 -8.81
CA ILE A 466 13.38 0.34 -9.81
C ILE A 466 13.83 1.78 -10.09
N THR A 467 12.91 2.64 -10.53
CA THR A 467 13.20 4.03 -10.92
C THR A 467 13.15 5.02 -9.75
N GLY A 468 12.53 4.64 -8.63
CA GLY A 468 12.34 5.52 -7.48
C GLY A 468 13.64 5.89 -6.77
N THR A 469 13.77 7.17 -6.40
CA THR A 469 14.90 7.67 -5.61
C THR A 469 14.84 7.11 -4.18
N GLU A 470 16.00 6.98 -3.51
CA GLU A 470 16.06 6.51 -2.12
C GLU A 470 15.25 7.40 -1.19
N VAL A 471 15.23 8.72 -1.44
CA VAL A 471 14.42 9.68 -0.65
C VAL A 471 12.90 9.40 -0.79
N ALA A 472 12.43 9.06 -1.99
CA ALA A 472 11.04 8.66 -2.20
C ALA A 472 10.73 7.34 -1.52
N LYS A 473 11.63 6.35 -1.62
CA LYS A 473 11.51 5.05 -0.94
C LYS A 473 11.47 5.21 0.57
N GLU A 474 12.32 6.07 1.16
CA GLU A 474 12.29 6.35 2.60
C GLU A 474 11.03 7.07 3.06
N ALA A 475 10.45 7.92 2.21
CA ALA A 475 9.23 8.65 2.50
C ALA A 475 7.96 7.82 2.34
N SER A 476 8.03 6.64 1.70
CA SER A 476 6.88 5.79 1.36
C SER A 476 6.63 4.68 2.38
N ASP A 477 5.40 4.20 2.43
CA ASP A 477 4.96 3.07 3.25
C ASP A 477 5.05 1.74 2.51
N ILE A 478 4.82 1.77 1.19
CA ILE A 478 4.82 0.60 0.31
C ILE A 478 5.67 0.92 -0.92
N ILE A 479 6.53 -0.02 -1.33
CA ILE A 479 7.37 0.09 -2.51
C ILE A 479 6.87 -0.87 -3.58
N LEU A 480 6.59 -0.35 -4.78
CA LEU A 480 6.19 -1.13 -5.95
C LEU A 480 7.44 -1.67 -6.64
N MET A 481 7.74 -2.95 -6.46
CA MET A 481 8.99 -3.57 -6.92
C MET A 481 9.10 -3.70 -8.44
N ASP A 482 7.96 -3.63 -9.14
CA ASP A 482 7.84 -3.71 -10.61
C ASP A 482 7.59 -2.35 -11.28
N ASP A 483 7.57 -1.28 -10.49
CA ASP A 483 7.21 0.08 -10.94
C ASP A 483 5.85 0.16 -11.65
N ASN A 484 4.95 -0.79 -11.42
CA ASN A 484 3.67 -0.87 -12.09
C ASN A 484 2.53 -0.32 -11.22
N PHE A 485 1.79 0.65 -11.75
CA PHE A 485 0.62 1.21 -11.09
C PHE A 485 -0.48 0.16 -10.80
N SER A 486 -0.58 -0.91 -11.62
CA SER A 486 -1.54 -2.00 -11.39
C SER A 486 -1.33 -2.72 -10.05
N SER A 487 -0.11 -2.74 -9.53
CA SER A 487 0.22 -3.32 -8.22
C SER A 487 -0.45 -2.58 -7.06
N ILE A 488 -0.90 -1.32 -7.26
CA ILE A 488 -1.70 -0.57 -6.28
C ILE A 488 -3.10 -1.16 -6.12
N VAL A 489 -3.71 -1.63 -7.22
CA VAL A 489 -5.02 -2.32 -7.17
C VAL A 489 -4.92 -3.61 -6.35
N VAL A 490 -3.81 -4.32 -6.48
CA VAL A 490 -3.50 -5.51 -5.66
C VAL A 490 -3.41 -5.12 -4.18
N ALA A 491 -2.69 -4.03 -3.86
CA ALA A 491 -2.58 -3.53 -2.49
C ALA A 491 -3.94 -3.12 -1.91
N LEU A 492 -4.81 -2.48 -2.72
CA LEU A 492 -6.18 -2.14 -2.35
C LEU A 492 -7.01 -3.40 -2.03
N GLY A 493 -6.91 -4.43 -2.87
CA GLY A 493 -7.59 -5.71 -2.67
C GLY A 493 -7.17 -6.40 -1.37
N TRP A 494 -5.88 -6.48 -1.09
CA TRP A 494 -5.35 -7.03 0.16
C TRP A 494 -5.74 -6.21 1.38
N GLY A 495 -5.70 -4.87 1.30
CA GLY A 495 -6.13 -4.00 2.38
C GLY A 495 -7.59 -4.24 2.78
N ARG A 496 -8.49 -4.38 1.79
CA ARG A 496 -9.90 -4.74 2.01
C ARG A 496 -10.06 -6.13 2.62
N ALA A 497 -9.25 -7.10 2.18
CA ALA A 497 -9.25 -8.45 2.74
C ALA A 497 -8.81 -8.48 4.20
N ILE A 498 -7.82 -7.66 4.59
CA ILE A 498 -7.40 -7.51 5.99
C ILE A 498 -8.56 -6.97 6.85
N ASN A 499 -9.20 -5.88 6.42
CA ASN A 499 -10.33 -5.29 7.13
C ASN A 499 -11.47 -6.29 7.33
N ASP A 500 -11.78 -7.06 6.28
CA ASP A 500 -12.80 -8.11 6.36
C ASP A 500 -12.38 -9.24 7.32
N SER A 501 -11.13 -9.66 7.30
CA SER A 501 -10.62 -10.72 8.21
C SER A 501 -10.75 -10.32 9.66
N VAL A 502 -10.44 -9.08 9.99
CA VAL A 502 -10.62 -8.52 11.35
C VAL A 502 -12.10 -8.50 11.74
N LYS A 503 -12.99 -8.07 10.86
CA LYS A 503 -14.44 -8.06 11.10
C LYS A 503 -15.00 -9.48 11.28
N LYS A 504 -14.58 -10.44 10.46
CA LYS A 504 -14.94 -11.86 10.57
C LYS A 504 -14.55 -12.41 11.94
N PHE A 505 -13.32 -12.10 12.38
CA PHE A 505 -12.85 -12.54 13.69
C PHE A 505 -13.63 -11.87 14.83
N LEU A 506 -13.89 -10.55 14.77
CA LEU A 506 -14.72 -9.86 15.75
C LEU A 506 -16.11 -10.46 15.87
N GLN A 507 -16.77 -10.76 14.75
CA GLN A 507 -18.07 -11.42 14.72
C GLN A 507 -18.03 -12.79 15.41
N PHE A 508 -16.96 -13.55 15.19
CA PHE A 508 -16.76 -14.83 15.85
C PHE A 508 -16.54 -14.65 17.36
N GLN A 509 -15.55 -13.85 17.74
CA GLN A 509 -15.13 -13.67 19.13
C GLN A 509 -16.23 -13.12 20.03
N LEU A 510 -16.93 -12.07 19.61
CA LEU A 510 -18.00 -11.47 20.40
C LEU A 510 -19.14 -12.43 20.69
N THR A 511 -19.50 -13.28 19.74
CA THR A 511 -20.53 -14.30 20.00
C THR A 511 -20.06 -15.32 21.03
N VAL A 512 -18.79 -15.78 20.96
CA VAL A 512 -18.23 -16.71 21.95
C VAL A 512 -18.29 -16.09 23.33
N ASN A 513 -17.82 -14.85 23.46
CA ASN A 513 -17.76 -14.16 24.75
C ASN A 513 -19.16 -13.92 25.35
N ILE A 514 -20.14 -13.44 24.56
CA ILE A 514 -21.52 -13.23 25.01
C ILE A 514 -22.12 -14.55 25.49
N THR A 515 -21.93 -15.64 24.72
CA THR A 515 -22.48 -16.94 25.09
C THR A 515 -21.80 -17.50 26.34
N ALA A 516 -20.47 -17.44 26.43
CA ALA A 516 -19.70 -17.94 27.56
C ALA A 516 -20.06 -17.22 28.86
N VAL A 517 -20.12 -15.86 28.82
CA VAL A 517 -20.53 -15.03 29.95
C VAL A 517 -21.98 -15.34 30.33
N GLY A 518 -22.90 -15.44 29.38
CA GLY A 518 -24.31 -15.76 29.62
C GLY A 518 -24.51 -17.12 30.24
N VAL A 519 -23.85 -18.16 29.73
CA VAL A 519 -23.92 -19.52 30.28
C VAL A 519 -23.37 -19.54 31.71
N THR A 520 -22.18 -18.93 31.94
CA THR A 520 -21.55 -18.90 33.25
C THR A 520 -22.36 -18.13 34.26
N PHE A 521 -22.91 -16.95 33.88
CA PHE A 521 -23.73 -16.14 34.79
C PHE A 521 -25.01 -16.85 35.21
N VAL A 522 -25.79 -17.30 34.23
CA VAL A 522 -27.09 -17.92 34.54
C VAL A 522 -26.92 -19.23 35.30
N SER A 523 -25.92 -20.06 34.93
CA SER A 523 -25.69 -21.33 35.61
C SER A 523 -25.21 -21.14 37.05
N ALA A 524 -24.28 -20.22 37.28
CA ALA A 524 -23.77 -19.96 38.63
C ALA A 524 -24.84 -19.38 39.60
N VAL A 525 -25.81 -18.61 39.06
CA VAL A 525 -26.93 -18.08 39.84
C VAL A 525 -28.01 -19.12 40.09
N SER A 526 -28.21 -20.06 39.16
CA SER A 526 -29.29 -21.07 39.20
C SER A 526 -28.89 -22.35 39.95
N ASP A 527 -27.61 -22.59 40.20
CA ASP A 527 -27.11 -23.79 40.84
C ASP A 527 -27.01 -23.62 42.34
N ASP A 528 -27.50 -24.58 43.08
CA ASP A 528 -27.54 -24.54 44.59
C ASP A 528 -26.12 -24.50 45.18
N GLU A 529 -25.13 -25.11 44.45
CA GLU A 529 -23.73 -25.09 44.87
C GLU A 529 -22.96 -23.90 44.26
N GLN A 530 -23.63 -22.97 43.59
CA GLN A 530 -23.05 -21.77 42.90
C GLN A 530 -21.93 -22.10 41.92
N LYS A 531 -21.97 -23.27 41.30
CA LYS A 531 -20.99 -23.76 40.33
C LYS A 531 -21.41 -23.44 38.91
N SER A 532 -20.51 -22.90 38.12
CA SER A 532 -20.77 -22.74 36.67
C SER A 532 -20.77 -24.08 35.92
N ILE A 533 -21.56 -24.20 34.88
CA ILE A 533 -21.59 -25.37 33.96
C ILE A 533 -20.22 -25.54 33.31
N LEU A 534 -19.61 -24.45 32.87
CA LEU A 534 -18.27 -24.42 32.26
C LEU A 534 -17.26 -24.01 33.33
N ASN A 535 -16.25 -24.80 33.52
CA ASN A 535 -15.17 -24.47 34.47
C ASN A 535 -14.10 -23.54 33.83
N ALA A 536 -13.24 -22.94 34.65
CA ALA A 536 -12.22 -22.00 34.20
C ALA A 536 -11.24 -22.60 33.16
N VAL A 537 -10.88 -23.87 33.28
CA VAL A 537 -9.96 -24.57 32.36
C VAL A 537 -10.60 -24.78 30.99
N GLN A 538 -11.87 -25.14 30.96
CA GLN A 538 -12.66 -25.31 29.74
C GLN A 538 -12.84 -23.96 29.01
N LEU A 539 -13.13 -22.90 29.74
CA LEU A 539 -13.25 -21.55 29.19
C LEU A 539 -11.90 -21.03 28.68
N LEU A 540 -10.80 -21.37 29.36
CA LEU A 540 -9.46 -21.02 28.90
C LEU A 540 -9.09 -21.76 27.62
N TRP A 541 -9.47 -23.05 27.48
CA TRP A 541 -9.30 -23.79 26.22
C TRP A 541 -9.99 -23.10 25.04
N VAL A 542 -11.23 -22.68 25.23
CA VAL A 542 -11.98 -21.99 24.18
C VAL A 542 -11.35 -20.65 23.86
N ASN A 543 -11.10 -19.82 24.85
CA ASN A 543 -10.70 -18.43 24.65
C ASN A 543 -9.23 -18.27 24.22
N LEU A 544 -8.32 -19.13 24.71
CA LEU A 544 -6.89 -18.98 24.37
C LEU A 544 -6.50 -19.82 23.15
N ILE A 545 -6.92 -21.07 23.10
CA ILE A 545 -6.43 -22.02 22.09
C ILE A 545 -7.32 -22.01 20.87
N MET A 546 -8.63 -22.19 21.02
CA MET A 546 -9.55 -22.17 19.88
C MET A 546 -9.57 -20.82 19.18
N ASP A 547 -9.61 -19.72 19.94
CA ASP A 547 -9.63 -18.38 19.35
C ASP A 547 -8.36 -18.06 18.58
N THR A 548 -7.20 -18.57 19.03
CA THR A 548 -5.95 -18.46 18.29
C THR A 548 -6.01 -19.19 16.93
N PHE A 549 -6.53 -20.42 16.91
CA PHE A 549 -6.70 -21.16 15.65
C PHE A 549 -7.79 -20.56 14.77
N ALA A 550 -8.87 -20.04 15.36
CA ALA A 550 -9.91 -19.31 14.63
C ALA A 550 -9.38 -18.02 13.99
N ALA A 551 -8.55 -17.27 14.72
CA ALA A 551 -7.87 -16.08 14.19
C ALA A 551 -7.00 -16.43 12.99
N LEU A 552 -6.16 -17.47 13.10
CA LEU A 552 -5.32 -17.94 11.99
C LEU A 552 -6.16 -18.41 10.79
N ALA A 553 -7.23 -19.15 11.03
CA ALA A 553 -8.11 -19.64 9.97
C ALA A 553 -8.77 -18.49 9.20
N LEU A 554 -9.31 -17.48 9.90
CA LEU A 554 -10.00 -16.35 9.28
C LEU A 554 -9.06 -15.33 8.64
N ALA A 555 -7.82 -15.22 9.15
CA ALA A 555 -6.80 -14.31 8.63
C ALA A 555 -6.24 -14.74 7.26
N THR A 556 -6.41 -15.99 6.85
CA THR A 556 -5.76 -16.57 5.67
C THR A 556 -6.67 -16.63 4.43
N ASP A 557 -7.88 -16.09 4.51
CA ASP A 557 -8.77 -15.98 3.35
C ASP A 557 -8.19 -15.04 2.31
N PRO A 558 -7.96 -15.49 1.05
CA PRO A 558 -7.45 -14.63 -0.01
C PRO A 558 -8.51 -13.62 -0.45
N PRO A 559 -8.09 -12.46 -1.02
CA PRO A 559 -9.02 -11.50 -1.58
C PRO A 559 -9.84 -12.14 -2.72
N THR A 560 -11.13 -11.84 -2.74
CA THR A 560 -12.03 -12.22 -3.83
C THR A 560 -12.27 -11.01 -4.74
N GLY A 561 -12.46 -11.23 -6.05
CA GLY A 561 -12.74 -10.15 -7.01
C GLY A 561 -13.92 -9.24 -6.60
N SER A 562 -14.88 -9.80 -5.85
CA SER A 562 -16.02 -9.04 -5.35
C SER A 562 -15.65 -7.94 -4.32
N LEU A 563 -14.45 -7.97 -3.75
CA LEU A 563 -13.99 -6.93 -2.81
C LEU A 563 -13.73 -5.59 -3.49
N LEU A 564 -13.34 -5.60 -4.76
CA LEU A 564 -13.14 -4.39 -5.54
C LEU A 564 -14.46 -3.70 -5.94
N HIS A 565 -15.57 -4.45 -6.01
CA HIS A 565 -16.88 -3.89 -6.34
C HIS A 565 -17.62 -3.24 -5.15
N ARG A 566 -16.92 -2.96 -4.05
CA ARG A 566 -17.47 -2.36 -2.85
C ARG A 566 -16.92 -0.95 -2.67
N GLU A 567 -17.77 -0.02 -2.21
CA GLU A 567 -17.31 1.31 -1.82
C GLU A 567 -16.36 1.26 -0.62
N PRO A 568 -15.36 2.17 -0.54
CA PRO A 568 -14.48 2.28 0.60
C PRO A 568 -15.25 2.71 1.85
N GLU A 569 -14.81 2.23 3.01
CA GLU A 569 -15.42 2.59 4.28
C GLU A 569 -14.89 3.93 4.78
N SER A 570 -15.78 4.81 5.25
CA SER A 570 -15.38 6.09 5.80
C SER A 570 -14.59 5.91 7.11
N ARG A 571 -13.76 6.90 7.47
CA ARG A 571 -13.00 6.90 8.75
C ARG A 571 -13.91 6.79 9.99
N THR A 572 -15.15 7.25 9.89
CA THR A 572 -16.13 7.25 10.96
C THR A 572 -17.07 6.04 10.95
N ALA A 573 -16.91 5.14 9.98
CA ALA A 573 -17.74 3.94 9.89
C ALA A 573 -17.56 3.04 11.11
N PRO A 574 -18.68 2.50 11.68
CA PRO A 574 -18.58 1.60 12.81
C PRO A 574 -17.90 0.29 12.40
N LEU A 575 -16.94 -0.17 13.20
CA LEU A 575 -16.23 -1.42 12.96
C LEU A 575 -17.16 -2.64 12.93
N ILE A 576 -18.21 -2.63 13.75
CA ILE A 576 -19.23 -3.68 13.81
C ILE A 576 -20.50 -3.16 13.13
N THR A 577 -20.84 -3.74 11.98
CA THR A 577 -22.02 -3.36 11.20
C THR A 577 -23.31 -3.92 11.83
N ILE A 578 -24.47 -3.38 11.41
CA ILE A 578 -25.79 -3.88 11.84
C ILE A 578 -25.95 -5.35 11.48
N THR A 579 -25.50 -5.76 10.30
CA THR A 579 -25.51 -7.16 9.86
C THR A 579 -24.68 -8.06 10.79
N MET A 580 -23.50 -7.59 11.22
CA MET A 580 -22.68 -8.32 12.18
C MET A 580 -23.38 -8.44 13.54
N TRP A 581 -23.96 -7.36 14.08
CA TRP A 581 -24.71 -7.39 15.34
C TRP A 581 -25.87 -8.38 15.27
N LYS A 582 -26.62 -8.39 14.18
CA LYS A 582 -27.68 -9.38 13.94
C LYS A 582 -27.17 -10.81 14.04
N MET A 583 -26.04 -11.10 13.40
CA MET A 583 -25.41 -12.43 13.45
C MET A 583 -24.88 -12.78 14.85
N ILE A 584 -24.23 -11.83 15.52
CA ILE A 584 -23.70 -12.02 16.89
C ILE A 584 -24.83 -12.38 17.84
N ILE A 585 -25.87 -11.55 17.90
CA ILE A 585 -26.97 -11.73 18.83
C ILE A 585 -27.79 -12.97 18.49
N GLY A 586 -28.13 -13.20 17.23
CA GLY A 586 -28.91 -14.36 16.80
C GLY A 586 -28.22 -15.70 17.10
N GLN A 587 -26.91 -15.78 16.82
CA GLN A 587 -26.13 -16.98 17.14
C GLN A 587 -25.95 -17.16 18.66
N SER A 588 -25.76 -16.09 19.42
CA SER A 588 -25.63 -16.15 20.87
C SER A 588 -26.93 -16.65 21.51
N ILE A 589 -28.10 -16.16 21.06
CA ILE A 589 -29.42 -16.64 21.54
C ILE A 589 -29.58 -18.13 21.26
N TYR A 590 -29.26 -18.58 20.03
CA TYR A 590 -29.33 -19.99 19.70
C TYR A 590 -28.47 -20.84 20.65
N GLN A 591 -27.23 -20.47 20.87
CA GLN A 591 -26.28 -21.20 21.71
C GLN A 591 -26.72 -21.21 23.20
N LEU A 592 -27.21 -20.08 23.69
CA LEU A 592 -27.74 -19.99 25.06
C LEU A 592 -28.97 -20.89 25.24
N ILE A 593 -29.92 -20.88 24.28
CA ILE A 593 -31.09 -21.76 24.33
C ILE A 593 -30.66 -23.22 24.40
N VAL A 594 -29.72 -23.65 23.51
CA VAL A 594 -29.25 -25.04 23.52
C VAL A 594 -28.63 -25.41 24.88
N CYS A 595 -27.74 -24.57 25.40
CA CYS A 595 -27.08 -24.84 26.69
C CYS A 595 -28.06 -24.89 27.86
N PHE A 596 -29.03 -23.96 27.91
CA PHE A 596 -29.98 -23.92 29.01
C PHE A 596 -31.05 -25.02 28.94
N VAL A 597 -31.55 -25.35 27.74
CA VAL A 597 -32.47 -26.48 27.57
C VAL A 597 -31.84 -27.79 28.05
N LEU A 598 -30.57 -28.01 27.76
CA LEU A 598 -29.86 -29.19 28.21
C LEU A 598 -29.56 -29.16 29.73
N TRP A 599 -29.28 -27.99 30.28
CA TRP A 599 -28.96 -27.85 31.71
C TRP A 599 -30.20 -28.02 32.58
N PHE A 600 -31.30 -27.26 32.30
CA PHE A 600 -32.53 -27.34 33.05
C PHE A 600 -33.38 -28.56 32.72
N GLY A 601 -33.18 -29.14 31.51
CA GLY A 601 -33.84 -30.37 31.06
C GLY A 601 -33.10 -31.66 31.43
N ARG A 602 -32.05 -31.59 32.27
CA ARG A 602 -31.18 -32.73 32.56
C ARG A 602 -31.99 -33.97 33.10
N ASP A 603 -32.83 -33.73 34.08
CA ASP A 603 -33.59 -34.80 34.72
C ASP A 603 -34.79 -35.29 33.89
N PRO A 604 -35.65 -34.42 33.31
CA PRO A 604 -36.80 -34.85 32.57
C PRO A 604 -36.50 -35.33 31.14
N ILE A 605 -35.41 -34.86 30.51
CA ILE A 605 -35.15 -35.15 29.08
C ILE A 605 -34.01 -36.15 28.90
N LEU A 606 -32.93 -36.05 29.63
CA LEU A 606 -31.69 -36.75 29.36
C LEU A 606 -31.45 -37.96 30.26
N GLY A 607 -31.83 -37.86 31.56
CA GLY A 607 -31.59 -38.93 32.56
C GLY A 607 -30.08 -39.22 32.81
N TYR A 608 -29.16 -38.28 32.55
CA TYR A 608 -27.72 -38.42 32.73
C TYR A 608 -27.27 -37.80 34.05
N ASN A 609 -26.14 -38.29 34.58
CA ASN A 609 -25.50 -37.68 35.74
C ASN A 609 -25.05 -36.27 35.48
N GLU A 610 -24.99 -35.41 36.51
CA GLU A 610 -24.61 -34.02 36.39
C GLU A 610 -23.22 -33.83 35.73
N THR A 611 -22.25 -34.64 36.07
CA THR A 611 -20.88 -34.60 35.47
C THR A 611 -20.88 -34.96 33.99
N GLU A 612 -21.75 -35.87 33.57
CA GLU A 612 -21.96 -36.22 32.18
C GLU A 612 -22.63 -35.10 31.39
N VAL A 613 -23.66 -34.47 31.97
CA VAL A 613 -24.35 -33.33 31.34
C VAL A 613 -23.39 -32.12 31.20
N ARG A 614 -22.58 -31.83 32.22
CA ARG A 614 -21.55 -30.76 32.14
C ARG A 614 -20.54 -31.07 31.00
N SER A 615 -20.06 -32.31 30.90
CA SER A 615 -19.17 -32.74 29.82
C SER A 615 -19.82 -32.67 28.43
N LEU A 616 -21.11 -33.06 28.36
CA LEU A 616 -21.91 -32.99 27.13
C LEU A 616 -22.09 -31.53 26.66
N ILE A 617 -22.48 -30.65 27.57
CA ILE A 617 -22.67 -29.22 27.25
C ILE A 617 -21.36 -28.58 26.81
N PHE A 618 -20.26 -28.90 27.48
CA PHE A 618 -18.93 -28.41 27.07
C PHE A 618 -18.59 -28.86 25.64
N ASN A 619 -18.79 -30.14 25.32
CA ASN A 619 -18.54 -30.68 23.98
C ASN A 619 -19.44 -30.05 22.91
N ILE A 620 -20.74 -29.89 23.20
CA ILE A 620 -21.68 -29.20 22.31
C ILE A 620 -21.25 -27.74 22.09
N PHE A 621 -20.91 -27.05 23.17
CA PHE A 621 -20.44 -25.64 23.09
C PHE A 621 -19.25 -25.47 22.15
N VAL A 622 -18.25 -26.33 22.28
CA VAL A 622 -17.07 -26.30 21.41
C VAL A 622 -17.42 -26.63 19.97
N PHE A 623 -18.21 -27.66 19.69
CA PHE A 623 -18.61 -27.96 18.31
C PHE A 623 -19.51 -26.88 17.70
N MET A 624 -20.37 -26.23 18.48
CA MET A 624 -21.10 -25.05 18.02
C MET A 624 -20.13 -23.92 17.56
N GLN A 625 -19.01 -23.70 18.28
CA GLN A 625 -18.01 -22.70 17.85
C GLN A 625 -17.28 -23.13 16.57
N ILE A 626 -16.90 -24.40 16.44
CA ILE A 626 -16.21 -24.91 15.24
C ILE A 626 -17.09 -24.75 14.00
N PHE A 627 -18.36 -25.15 14.06
CA PHE A 627 -19.27 -24.98 12.92
C PHE A 627 -19.67 -23.53 12.67
N LYS A 628 -19.81 -22.73 13.72
CA LYS A 628 -20.04 -21.29 13.61
C LYS A 628 -18.88 -20.57 12.91
N LEU A 629 -17.63 -21.06 13.05
CA LEU A 629 -16.48 -20.49 12.36
C LEU A 629 -16.70 -20.43 10.84
N VAL A 630 -17.37 -21.45 10.25
CA VAL A 630 -17.77 -21.44 8.84
C VAL A 630 -18.75 -20.30 8.54
N ASN A 631 -19.73 -20.06 9.41
CA ASN A 631 -20.66 -18.94 9.27
C ASN A 631 -19.94 -17.57 9.34
N SER A 632 -18.92 -17.46 10.19
CA SER A 632 -18.20 -16.21 10.43
C SER A 632 -17.28 -15.80 9.28
N ARG A 633 -17.04 -16.67 8.29
CA ARG A 633 -16.32 -16.34 7.05
C ARG A 633 -17.04 -15.28 6.22
N ARG A 634 -18.33 -15.09 6.41
CA ARG A 634 -19.14 -14.09 5.70
C ARG A 634 -19.67 -13.04 6.66
N ILE A 635 -19.46 -11.79 6.32
CA ILE A 635 -19.96 -10.62 7.04
C ILE A 635 -21.12 -9.93 6.31
N ASP A 636 -21.50 -10.46 5.15
CA ASP A 636 -22.63 -10.04 4.31
C ASP A 636 -23.84 -10.99 4.48
N ASN A 637 -24.99 -10.60 3.89
CA ASN A 637 -26.21 -11.41 3.92
C ASN A 637 -26.28 -12.49 2.81
N LYS A 638 -25.18 -12.76 2.07
CA LYS A 638 -25.17 -13.81 1.04
C LYS A 638 -25.34 -15.20 1.68
N LEU A 639 -26.16 -16.03 1.07
CA LEU A 639 -26.54 -17.34 1.62
C LEU A 639 -25.47 -18.41 1.44
N ASN A 640 -24.66 -18.32 0.36
CA ASN A 640 -23.62 -19.31 0.11
C ASN A 640 -22.40 -19.08 1.03
N ILE A 641 -22.38 -19.79 2.15
CA ILE A 641 -21.30 -19.73 3.14
C ILE A 641 -20.09 -20.59 2.79
N PHE A 642 -20.26 -21.56 1.88
CA PHE A 642 -19.20 -22.50 1.48
C PHE A 642 -18.35 -21.99 0.33
N GLU A 643 -18.66 -20.81 -0.22
CA GLU A 643 -17.91 -20.21 -1.31
C GLU A 643 -16.41 -20.09 -0.98
N GLY A 644 -15.56 -20.67 -1.83
CA GLY A 644 -14.11 -20.66 -1.67
C GLY A 644 -13.55 -21.44 -0.49
N LEU A 645 -14.37 -22.21 0.26
CA LEU A 645 -13.92 -22.97 1.44
C LEU A 645 -12.84 -23.99 1.05
N HIS A 646 -13.01 -24.70 -0.06
CA HIS A 646 -12.07 -25.71 -0.57
C HIS A 646 -10.74 -25.13 -1.05
N ARG A 647 -10.68 -23.83 -1.34
CA ARG A 647 -9.43 -23.14 -1.77
C ARG A 647 -8.55 -22.74 -0.59
N ASN A 648 -9.13 -22.61 0.60
CA ASN A 648 -8.38 -22.27 1.81
C ASN A 648 -8.04 -23.53 2.61
N THR A 649 -6.95 -24.21 2.21
CA THR A 649 -6.47 -25.43 2.86
C THR A 649 -6.07 -25.21 4.32
N LEU A 650 -5.56 -24.01 4.66
CA LEU A 650 -5.16 -23.69 6.02
C LEU A 650 -6.37 -23.55 6.94
N PHE A 651 -7.48 -22.97 6.46
CA PHE A 651 -8.74 -22.93 7.20
C PHE A 651 -9.23 -24.32 7.55
N MET A 652 -9.24 -25.26 6.56
CA MET A 652 -9.66 -26.63 6.77
C MET A 652 -8.74 -27.37 7.75
N LEU A 653 -7.43 -27.13 7.66
CA LEU A 653 -6.46 -27.71 8.59
C LEU A 653 -6.71 -27.21 10.01
N MET A 654 -6.94 -25.91 10.24
CA MET A 654 -7.20 -25.37 11.57
C MET A 654 -8.50 -25.90 12.15
N MET A 655 -9.56 -26.02 11.37
CA MET A 655 -10.81 -26.66 11.80
C MET A 655 -10.58 -28.12 12.24
N THR A 656 -9.81 -28.86 11.48
CA THR A 656 -9.47 -30.26 11.80
C THR A 656 -8.67 -30.37 13.09
N ILE A 657 -7.68 -29.47 13.28
CA ILE A 657 -6.87 -29.43 14.52
C ILE A 657 -7.75 -29.12 15.75
N MET A 658 -8.68 -28.15 15.64
CA MET A 658 -9.60 -27.82 16.73
C MET A 658 -10.51 -28.98 17.07
N ALA A 659 -11.08 -29.65 16.06
CA ALA A 659 -11.94 -30.82 16.25
C ALA A 659 -11.16 -32.00 16.87
N ALA A 660 -9.96 -32.29 16.37
CA ALA A 660 -9.08 -33.32 16.94
C ALA A 660 -8.68 -33.00 18.37
N GLY A 661 -8.32 -31.77 18.68
CA GLY A 661 -8.01 -31.30 20.03
C GLY A 661 -9.18 -31.53 20.99
N GLN A 662 -10.41 -31.21 20.56
CA GLN A 662 -11.60 -31.43 21.38
C GLN A 662 -11.86 -32.93 21.62
N VAL A 663 -11.68 -33.77 20.62
CA VAL A 663 -11.79 -35.23 20.77
C VAL A 663 -10.76 -35.72 21.81
N ILE A 664 -9.50 -35.29 21.71
CA ILE A 664 -8.46 -35.65 22.66
C ILE A 664 -8.83 -35.22 24.09
N ILE A 665 -9.36 -34.01 24.28
CA ILE A 665 -9.76 -33.53 25.61
C ILE A 665 -10.88 -34.37 26.19
N ILE A 666 -11.91 -34.73 25.44
CA ILE A 666 -13.01 -35.56 25.95
C ILE A 666 -12.55 -36.98 26.29
N PHE A 667 -11.62 -37.58 25.55
CA PHE A 667 -11.14 -38.95 25.79
C PHE A 667 -10.07 -39.03 26.87
N PHE A 668 -9.18 -38.04 26.96
CA PHE A 668 -7.98 -38.09 27.81
C PHE A 668 -7.88 -36.97 28.86
N GLY A 669 -8.75 -35.92 28.76
CA GLY A 669 -8.69 -34.74 29.64
C GLY A 669 -9.07 -35.01 31.10
N GLY A 670 -9.94 -35.98 31.37
CA GLY A 670 -10.31 -36.49 32.69
C GLY A 670 -10.40 -35.42 33.79
N ALA A 671 -9.66 -35.59 34.84
CA ALA A 671 -9.64 -34.68 36.00
C ALA A 671 -9.09 -33.28 35.67
N ALA A 672 -8.21 -33.13 34.70
CA ALA A 672 -7.63 -31.82 34.34
C ALA A 672 -8.66 -30.85 33.74
N PHE A 673 -9.56 -31.36 32.89
CA PHE A 673 -10.63 -30.60 32.28
C PHE A 673 -11.98 -30.82 32.98
N VAL A 674 -12.04 -31.67 34.00
CA VAL A 674 -13.26 -32.08 34.72
C VAL A 674 -14.29 -32.62 33.72
N VAL A 675 -13.89 -33.54 32.87
CA VAL A 675 -14.72 -34.15 31.84
C VAL A 675 -14.82 -35.66 32.02
N THR A 676 -15.99 -36.20 31.65
CA THR A 676 -16.21 -37.65 31.59
C THR A 676 -16.26 -38.09 30.14
N ARG A 677 -15.95 -39.37 29.84
CA ARG A 677 -16.06 -39.94 28.49
C ARG A 677 -17.51 -39.98 28.05
N LEU A 678 -17.75 -39.45 26.85
CA LEU A 678 -19.09 -39.42 26.27
C LEU A 678 -19.39 -40.69 25.46
N ASN A 679 -20.63 -41.16 25.54
CA ASN A 679 -21.15 -42.28 24.77
C ASN A 679 -21.43 -41.87 23.30
N GLY A 680 -21.58 -42.87 22.39
CA GLY A 680 -21.83 -42.59 20.97
C GLY A 680 -23.10 -41.74 20.70
N VAL A 681 -24.14 -41.91 21.48
CA VAL A 681 -25.37 -41.09 21.40
C VAL A 681 -25.08 -39.64 21.80
N GLN A 682 -24.31 -39.41 22.86
CA GLN A 682 -23.91 -38.06 23.34
C GLN A 682 -23.02 -37.36 22.30
N TRP A 683 -22.13 -38.08 21.62
CA TRP A 683 -21.37 -37.59 20.49
C TRP A 683 -22.28 -37.20 19.32
N GLY A 684 -23.27 -38.06 18.99
CA GLY A 684 -24.27 -37.78 17.96
C GLY A 684 -25.05 -36.47 18.23
N ILE A 685 -25.51 -36.29 19.48
CA ILE A 685 -26.20 -35.10 19.92
C ILE A 685 -25.28 -33.85 19.80
N SER A 686 -24.02 -33.98 20.23
CA SER A 686 -23.04 -32.88 20.18
C SER A 686 -22.78 -32.44 18.75
N LEU A 687 -22.57 -33.33 17.83
CA LEU A 687 -22.34 -33.02 16.42
C LEU A 687 -23.59 -32.49 15.73
N ALA A 688 -24.78 -33.03 16.02
CA ALA A 688 -26.05 -32.58 15.45
C ALA A 688 -26.36 -31.13 15.88
N LEU A 689 -26.31 -30.83 17.19
CA LEU A 689 -26.55 -29.50 17.70
C LEU A 689 -25.44 -28.52 17.27
N GLY A 690 -24.17 -28.96 17.22
CA GLY A 690 -23.09 -28.16 16.66
C GLY A 690 -23.35 -27.76 15.21
N PHE A 691 -23.67 -28.75 14.36
CA PHE A 691 -23.97 -28.56 12.93
C PHE A 691 -25.20 -27.67 12.70
N LEU A 692 -26.22 -27.74 13.55
CA LEU A 692 -27.43 -26.92 13.45
C LEU A 692 -27.13 -25.41 13.53
N SER A 693 -25.98 -25.00 14.08
CA SER A 693 -25.53 -23.59 14.05
C SER A 693 -25.38 -23.05 12.62
N ILE A 694 -25.11 -23.91 11.61
CA ILE A 694 -24.99 -23.54 10.20
C ILE A 694 -26.34 -23.11 9.62
N PRO A 695 -27.38 -23.94 9.57
CA PRO A 695 -28.68 -23.52 9.06
C PRO A 695 -29.31 -22.40 9.87
N VAL A 696 -29.11 -22.34 11.20
CA VAL A 696 -29.54 -21.20 12.01
C VAL A 696 -28.86 -19.89 11.52
N GLY A 697 -27.57 -19.92 11.19
CA GLY A 697 -26.89 -18.76 10.62
C GLY A 697 -27.48 -18.35 9.26
N VAL A 698 -27.92 -19.29 8.43
CA VAL A 698 -28.61 -18.99 7.17
C VAL A 698 -29.98 -18.34 7.45
N LEU A 699 -30.75 -18.86 8.41
CA LEU A 699 -32.04 -18.26 8.81
C LEU A 699 -31.87 -16.82 9.33
N ILE A 700 -30.82 -16.55 10.13
CA ILE A 700 -30.53 -15.21 10.62
C ILE A 700 -30.23 -14.25 9.45
N ARG A 701 -29.54 -14.72 8.39
CA ARG A 701 -29.26 -13.89 7.19
C ARG A 701 -30.52 -13.55 6.40
N LEU A 702 -31.51 -14.42 6.39
CA LEU A 702 -32.80 -14.17 5.73
C LEU A 702 -33.58 -13.05 6.41
N PHE A 703 -33.33 -12.79 7.71
CA PHE A 703 -33.99 -11.71 8.42
C PHE A 703 -33.48 -10.35 7.95
N PRO A 704 -34.36 -9.41 7.51
CA PRO A 704 -33.93 -8.11 6.97
C PRO A 704 -33.21 -7.25 8.01
N ASP A 705 -32.10 -6.60 7.61
CA ASP A 705 -31.32 -5.72 8.48
C ASP A 705 -32.13 -4.51 8.97
N ALA A 706 -33.07 -3.99 8.15
CA ALA A 706 -33.95 -2.88 8.51
C ALA A 706 -34.86 -3.20 9.71
N TRP A 707 -35.36 -4.42 9.79
CA TRP A 707 -36.19 -4.85 10.93
C TRP A 707 -35.37 -4.96 12.20
N PHE A 708 -34.18 -5.53 12.10
CA PHE A 708 -33.23 -5.61 13.22
C PHE A 708 -32.85 -4.21 13.72
N ALA A 709 -32.52 -3.29 12.79
CA ALA A 709 -32.23 -1.90 13.14
C ALA A 709 -33.40 -1.21 13.86
N SER A 710 -34.65 -1.48 13.44
CA SER A 710 -35.84 -0.94 14.10
C SER A 710 -36.02 -1.48 15.52
N ILE A 711 -35.76 -2.79 15.73
CA ILE A 711 -35.78 -3.40 17.05
C ILE A 711 -34.71 -2.75 17.95
N VAL A 712 -33.50 -2.61 17.48
CA VAL A 712 -32.39 -1.96 18.23
C VAL A 712 -32.74 -0.51 18.56
N ALA A 713 -33.34 0.24 17.63
CA ALA A 713 -33.76 1.61 17.85
C ALA A 713 -34.85 1.74 18.93
N VAL A 714 -35.77 0.77 19.03
CA VAL A 714 -36.77 0.71 20.10
C VAL A 714 -36.10 0.47 21.45
N PHE A 715 -35.18 -0.47 21.54
CA PHE A 715 -34.43 -0.72 22.77
C PHE A 715 -33.52 0.46 23.17
N ALA A 716 -32.89 1.14 22.21
CA ALA A 716 -32.12 2.34 22.48
C ALA A 716 -32.97 3.52 23.03
N LYS A 717 -34.23 3.62 22.62
CA LYS A 717 -35.17 4.62 23.17
C LYS A 717 -35.61 4.29 24.60
N LEU A 718 -35.70 3.01 24.95
CA LEU A 718 -36.04 2.54 26.30
C LEU A 718 -34.86 2.68 27.29
N TRP A 719 -33.63 2.82 26.78
CA TRP A 719 -32.45 3.00 27.61
C TRP A 719 -32.26 4.47 27.96
N PRO A 720 -32.06 4.85 29.24
CA PRO A 720 -31.99 6.26 29.64
C PRO A 720 -30.77 6.91 28.93
N SER A 721 -31.08 7.98 28.18
CA SER A 721 -30.16 8.76 27.38
C SER A 721 -29.02 9.45 28.18
N SER A 722 -29.12 9.46 29.50
CA SER A 722 -28.14 10.05 30.41
C SER A 722 -26.76 9.30 30.42
N LEU A 723 -26.73 8.02 30.01
CA LEU A 723 -25.49 7.23 29.94
C LEU A 723 -24.80 7.31 28.57
N LEU A 724 -25.47 7.77 27.53
CA LEU A 724 -24.97 7.86 26.16
C LEU A 724 -24.61 9.27 25.69
N SER A 725 -25.08 10.31 26.38
CA SER A 725 -24.79 11.70 26.05
C SER A 725 -23.59 12.22 26.86
N ARG A 726 -22.40 11.78 26.53
CA ARG A 726 -21.23 12.62 26.75
C ARG A 726 -21.29 13.67 25.64
N LYS A 727 -21.74 14.91 25.99
CA LYS A 727 -21.63 16.09 25.14
C LYS A 727 -20.22 16.09 24.52
N LYS A 728 -20.15 16.03 23.21
CA LYS A 728 -18.97 16.40 22.46
C LYS A 728 -18.77 17.89 22.75
N ASN A 729 -17.85 18.21 23.60
CA ASN A 729 -17.40 19.61 23.71
C ASN A 729 -16.62 19.87 22.43
N ASP A 730 -17.06 20.87 21.67
CA ASP A 730 -16.41 21.32 20.43
C ASP A 730 -14.98 21.86 20.67
N ASP A 731 -14.52 21.90 21.93
CA ASP A 731 -13.16 22.29 22.32
C ASP A 731 -12.11 21.15 22.15
N ASP A 732 -12.54 19.92 21.87
CA ASP A 732 -11.62 18.77 21.69
C ASP A 732 -11.11 18.62 20.23
N GLU A 733 -11.68 19.31 19.24
CA GLU A 733 -11.18 19.28 17.85
C GLU A 733 -9.95 20.17 17.65
N GLU A 734 -9.79 21.25 18.39
CA GLU A 734 -8.63 22.14 18.28
C GLU A 734 -7.39 21.61 19.04
N SER A 735 -7.61 20.67 19.98
CA SER A 735 -6.52 20.04 20.74
C SER A 735 -5.95 18.76 20.08
N SER A 736 -6.72 18.10 19.19
CA SER A 736 -6.24 16.89 18.52
C SER A 736 -5.27 17.18 17.38
N ASP A 737 -5.38 18.32 16.70
CA ASP A 737 -4.43 18.71 15.64
C ASP A 737 -3.09 19.21 16.19
N LYS A 738 -3.08 19.80 17.40
CA LYS A 738 -1.85 20.17 18.08
C LYS A 738 -1.11 19.00 18.75
N GLN A 739 -1.81 17.87 18.99
CA GLN A 739 -1.19 16.65 19.51
C GLN A 739 -0.62 15.74 18.40
N LEU A 740 -1.02 15.93 17.13
CA LEU A 740 -0.50 15.13 16.01
C LEU A 740 0.86 15.63 15.48
N GLU A 741 1.29 16.85 15.82
CA GLU A 741 2.64 17.34 15.49
C GLU A 741 3.75 16.82 16.42
N GLY A 742 3.40 16.13 17.50
CA GLY A 742 4.34 15.63 18.53
C GLY A 742 4.24 14.16 18.88
N TYR A 743 3.46 13.37 18.13
CA TYR A 743 3.37 11.92 18.40
C TYR A 743 4.56 11.21 17.76
N ASP A 744 5.66 11.23 18.51
CA ASP A 744 6.82 10.38 18.29
C ASP A 744 6.39 8.90 18.47
N MET A 745 6.75 8.05 17.50
CA MET A 745 6.40 6.62 17.47
C MET A 745 6.91 5.85 18.71
N ASP A 746 7.86 6.43 19.42
CA ASP A 746 8.35 5.93 20.71
C ASP A 746 7.29 5.97 21.82
N THR A 747 6.34 6.92 21.79
CA THR A 747 5.29 7.04 22.82
C THR A 747 4.19 5.98 22.66
N ALA A 748 3.86 5.59 21.43
CA ALA A 748 2.90 4.51 21.17
C ALA A 748 3.50 3.12 21.51
N LEU A 749 4.78 2.93 21.21
CA LEU A 749 5.53 1.74 21.61
C LEU A 749 5.74 1.68 23.13
N LEU A 750 5.89 2.82 23.81
CA LEU A 750 5.95 2.89 25.27
C LEU A 750 4.59 2.53 25.89
N GLY A 751 3.46 2.98 25.32
CA GLY A 751 2.12 2.59 25.79
C GLY A 751 1.86 1.09 25.65
N ILE A 752 2.24 0.48 24.52
CA ILE A 752 2.15 -0.97 24.30
C ILE A 752 3.12 -1.73 25.24
N ARG A 753 4.27 -1.17 25.50
CA ARG A 753 5.25 -1.74 26.43
C ARG A 753 4.75 -1.68 27.87
N ASP A 754 4.11 -0.60 28.28
CA ASP A 754 3.55 -0.43 29.64
C ASP A 754 2.32 -1.31 29.84
N ASP A 755 1.47 -1.51 28.82
CA ASP A 755 0.37 -2.46 28.86
C ASP A 755 0.86 -3.92 28.88
N LEU A 756 1.91 -4.24 28.13
CA LEU A 756 2.59 -5.54 28.20
C LEU A 756 3.30 -5.76 29.56
N GLU A 757 3.87 -4.73 30.16
CA GLU A 757 4.42 -4.81 31.52
C GLU A 757 3.31 -4.93 32.58
N PHE A 758 2.19 -4.25 32.42
CA PHE A 758 1.00 -4.42 33.27
C PHE A 758 0.46 -5.85 33.17
N LEU A 759 0.34 -6.41 31.98
CA LEU A 759 -0.07 -7.80 31.77
C LEU A 759 0.97 -8.80 32.30
N LYS A 760 2.26 -8.51 32.20
CA LYS A 760 3.32 -9.28 32.85
C LYS A 760 3.24 -9.20 34.38
N ARG A 761 2.89 -8.05 34.96
CA ARG A 761 2.71 -7.89 36.43
C ARG A 761 1.47 -8.63 36.93
N VAL A 762 0.37 -8.65 36.14
CA VAL A 762 -0.83 -9.42 36.52
C VAL A 762 -0.64 -10.93 36.35
N ARG A 763 0.16 -11.38 35.36
CA ARG A 763 0.49 -12.82 35.13
C ARG A 763 1.60 -13.35 36.03
N GLY A 764 2.45 -12.50 36.58
CA GLY A 764 3.69 -12.87 37.29
C GLY A 764 3.64 -12.65 38.80
N GLY A 765 2.55 -12.96 39.47
CA GLY A 765 2.49 -12.92 40.90
C GLY A 765 3.61 -13.80 41.51
N ARG A 766 4.59 -13.17 42.14
CA ARG A 766 5.67 -13.64 43.01
C ARG A 766 7.11 -13.77 42.52
N MET A 767 7.42 -13.97 41.25
CA MET A 767 8.83 -14.08 40.82
C MET A 767 9.50 -12.75 40.42
N THR A 768 8.76 -11.75 39.97
CA THR A 768 9.31 -10.47 39.49
C THR A 768 9.66 -9.50 40.62
N VAL A 769 8.98 -9.56 41.74
CA VAL A 769 9.29 -8.73 42.95
C VAL A 769 10.63 -9.10 43.54
N LEU A 770 11.09 -10.35 43.42
CA LEU A 770 12.40 -10.78 43.86
C LEU A 770 13.53 -10.38 42.90
N SER A 771 13.26 -10.36 41.57
CA SER A 771 14.20 -9.93 40.55
C SER A 771 14.49 -8.43 40.64
N ASP A 772 13.47 -7.60 40.76
CA ASP A 772 13.62 -6.14 40.90
C ASP A 772 14.29 -5.72 42.19
N LYS A 773 13.99 -6.41 43.30
CA LYS A 773 14.71 -6.19 44.56
C LYS A 773 16.19 -6.60 44.47
N MET A 774 16.52 -7.67 43.73
CA MET A 774 17.91 -8.07 43.51
C MET A 774 18.66 -7.12 42.55
N GLU A 775 18.03 -6.60 41.50
CA GLU A 775 18.65 -5.62 40.61
C GLU A 775 18.88 -4.28 41.30
N HIS A 776 17.93 -3.78 42.05
CA HIS A 776 18.07 -2.54 42.84
C HIS A 776 19.12 -2.69 43.97
N SER A 777 19.25 -3.89 44.56
CA SER A 777 20.32 -4.19 45.51
C SER A 777 21.69 -4.30 44.84
N ARG A 778 21.76 -4.81 43.60
CA ARG A 778 23.01 -4.87 42.83
C ARG A 778 23.45 -3.47 42.36
N GLU A 779 22.53 -2.60 41.96
CA GLU A 779 22.84 -1.20 41.60
C GLU A 779 23.34 -0.38 42.81
N LYS A 780 22.67 -0.47 43.95
CA LYS A 780 23.14 0.13 45.21
C LYS A 780 24.50 -0.39 45.63
N MET A 781 24.80 -1.64 45.39
CA MET A 781 26.10 -2.24 45.69
C MET A 781 27.18 -1.79 44.69
N ARG A 782 26.87 -1.63 43.41
CA ARG A 782 27.75 -1.04 42.40
C ARG A 782 28.04 0.45 42.67
N GLU A 783 27.07 1.21 43.13
CA GLU A 783 27.24 2.60 43.52
C GLU A 783 28.09 2.78 44.78
N LYS A 784 27.91 1.93 45.77
CA LYS A 784 28.80 1.85 46.96
C LYS A 784 30.22 1.47 46.59
N LEU A 785 30.43 0.57 45.66
CA LEU A 785 31.76 0.18 45.19
C LEU A 785 32.42 1.28 44.33
N ARG A 786 31.65 2.05 43.58
CA ARG A 786 32.14 3.24 42.83
C ARG A 786 32.58 4.36 43.82
N ARG A 787 31.79 4.64 44.87
CA ARG A 787 32.16 5.63 45.87
C ARG A 787 33.40 5.22 46.71
N LYS A 788 33.59 3.94 46.99
CA LYS A 788 34.82 3.43 47.65
C LYS A 788 36.05 3.46 46.74
N ARG A 789 35.90 3.46 45.40
CA ARG A 789 37.04 3.59 44.45
C ARG A 789 37.42 5.06 44.18
N SER A 790 36.57 6.06 44.48
CA SER A 790 36.91 7.47 44.35
C SER A 790 37.72 8.03 45.50
N ASP A 791 37.61 7.37 46.70
CA ASP A 791 38.31 7.83 47.93
C ASP A 791 39.70 7.22 48.12
N SER A 792 40.18 6.39 47.16
CA SER A 792 41.52 5.76 47.27
C SER A 792 42.39 6.06 46.03
N ARG A 793 42.68 7.35 45.74
CA ARG A 793 43.76 7.69 44.80
C ARG A 793 44.66 8.76 45.43
N PRO A 794 45.94 8.44 45.71
CA PRO A 794 46.95 9.46 45.91
C PRO A 794 47.48 10.00 44.62
N ARG A 795 47.70 11.30 44.62
CA ARG A 795 48.36 12.04 43.53
C ARG A 795 49.80 11.61 43.36
N SER A 796 50.24 11.21 42.17
CA SER A 796 51.61 11.45 41.69
C SER A 796 51.72 11.42 40.17
N LYS A 797 52.65 12.26 39.75
CA LYS A 797 52.99 12.80 38.45
C LYS A 797 53.59 11.84 37.40
N MET A 798 53.35 12.22 36.13
CA MET A 798 54.29 12.18 34.99
C MET A 798 54.90 10.87 34.49
N ARG A 799 54.66 10.50 33.20
CA ARG A 799 55.57 10.55 32.04
C ARG A 799 55.25 9.54 30.97
N SER A 800 55.27 10.02 29.80
CA SER A 800 55.31 9.52 28.43
C SER A 800 55.92 8.16 28.06
N ARG A 801 55.52 7.72 26.84
CA ARG A 801 56.06 6.69 25.88
C ARG A 801 55.36 5.36 25.98
N GLY A 802 54.62 4.92 24.88
CA GLY A 802 55.13 4.54 23.60
C GLY A 802 54.92 3.06 23.34
N SER A 803 54.38 2.71 22.17
CA SER A 803 54.48 1.47 21.43
C SER A 803 53.55 0.26 21.73
N SER A 804 52.69 0.03 20.74
CA SER A 804 52.37 -1.24 20.03
C SER A 804 52.47 -2.58 20.76
N ARG A 805 51.42 -3.35 20.71
CA ARG A 805 51.34 -4.67 20.08
C ARG A 805 49.98 -5.35 20.22
N SER A 806 49.53 -5.93 19.14
CA SER A 806 48.39 -6.83 18.93
C SER A 806 48.44 -8.10 19.78
N SER A 807 47.27 -8.62 20.21
CA SER A 807 47.02 -10.06 20.20
C SER A 807 45.53 -10.40 20.24
N ASN A 808 45.14 -11.20 19.27
CA ASN A 808 43.90 -11.97 19.18
C ASN A 808 43.60 -12.87 20.38
N ARG A 809 42.37 -12.97 20.77
CA ARG A 809 41.69 -14.20 21.21
C ARG A 809 40.18 -14.09 21.27
N PRO A 810 39.40 -15.16 20.94
CA PRO A 810 37.97 -15.11 20.66
C PRO A 810 37.08 -15.26 21.93
N PRO A 811 35.81 -14.89 21.88
CA PRO A 811 34.91 -15.03 23.01
C PRO A 811 34.27 -16.41 23.09
N ILE A 812 34.25 -16.92 24.29
CA ILE A 812 33.57 -18.15 24.74
C ILE A 812 32.09 -17.83 24.99
N SER A 813 31.22 -18.67 24.46
CA SER A 813 29.77 -18.69 24.71
C SER A 813 29.43 -19.24 26.10
N PRO A 814 28.37 -18.80 26.75
CA PRO A 814 27.69 -19.55 27.76
C PRO A 814 26.33 -20.13 27.30
N MET A 815 26.13 -21.33 27.81
CA MET A 815 25.04 -22.27 27.67
C MET A 815 23.64 -21.74 27.98
N MET A 816 22.70 -22.37 27.27
CA MET A 816 21.24 -22.39 27.45
C MET A 816 20.77 -22.64 28.87
N SER A 817 19.65 -22.01 29.23
CA SER A 817 18.64 -22.59 30.09
C SER A 817 17.26 -22.48 29.43
N VAL A 818 16.62 -23.64 29.31
CA VAL A 818 15.30 -23.89 28.73
C VAL A 818 14.23 -23.52 29.74
N VAL A 819 13.30 -22.64 29.38
CA VAL A 819 11.88 -22.69 29.82
C VAL A 819 11.10 -21.74 28.91
N GLY A 820 10.10 -22.27 28.23
CA GLY A 820 9.07 -21.46 27.52
C GLY A 820 8.60 -22.05 26.22
N MET A 821 7.86 -23.12 26.22
CA MET A 821 7.02 -23.55 25.10
C MET A 821 5.63 -22.89 25.20
N PRO A 822 5.32 -21.94 24.38
CA PRO A 822 4.44 -22.15 23.20
C PRO A 822 4.84 -21.36 21.96
N GLY A 823 5.97 -20.66 21.94
CA GLY A 823 6.40 -19.92 20.72
C GLY A 823 7.00 -20.79 19.61
N ILE A 824 7.35 -22.04 19.89
CA ILE A 824 8.10 -22.91 18.96
C ILE A 824 7.20 -23.51 17.86
N VAL A 825 5.91 -23.71 18.11
CA VAL A 825 5.00 -24.29 17.11
C VAL A 825 4.70 -23.32 15.95
N ALA A 826 4.71 -22.02 16.20
CA ALA A 826 4.52 -21.02 15.14
C ALA A 826 5.77 -20.80 14.28
N ALA A 827 6.98 -21.01 14.85
CA ALA A 827 8.25 -20.83 14.14
C ALA A 827 8.63 -22.04 13.27
N SER A 828 8.23 -23.24 13.64
CA SER A 828 8.56 -24.49 12.89
C SER A 828 7.77 -24.63 11.59
N ILE A 829 6.62 -23.95 11.45
CA ILE A 829 5.84 -23.95 10.21
C ILE A 829 6.40 -22.93 9.18
N ALA A 830 7.23 -21.96 9.61
CA ALA A 830 7.88 -20.97 8.75
C ALA A 830 9.25 -21.40 8.20
N GLY A 831 9.80 -22.54 8.61
CA GLY A 831 11.18 -22.95 8.42
C GLY A 831 11.45 -24.05 7.38
N LEU A 832 10.57 -24.25 6.39
CA LEU A 832 10.89 -25.11 5.21
C LEU A 832 11.64 -24.27 4.17
N GLN A 833 12.97 -24.25 4.25
CA GLN A 833 13.85 -23.86 3.13
C GLN A 833 13.87 -24.97 2.08
N PRO A 834 13.77 -24.65 0.77
CA PRO A 834 14.08 -25.63 -0.28
C PRO A 834 15.60 -25.78 -0.37
N GLY A 835 16.08 -27.01 -0.25
CA GLY A 835 17.48 -27.38 -0.39
C GLY A 835 18.03 -27.09 -1.79
N GLN A 836 19.25 -26.64 -1.80
CA GLN A 836 20.17 -26.71 -2.93
C GLN A 836 20.38 -28.18 -3.33
N ASN A 837 20.16 -28.49 -4.59
CA ASN A 837 20.92 -29.48 -5.32
C ASN A 837 20.91 -29.08 -6.80
N GLY A 838 22.04 -28.55 -7.25
CA GLY A 838 22.39 -28.55 -8.64
C GLY A 838 22.89 -29.92 -9.05
N GLU A 839 22.47 -30.37 -10.21
CA GLU A 839 23.29 -31.12 -11.15
C GLU A 839 22.51 -31.38 -12.43
N ASN A 840 23.21 -31.12 -13.50
CA ASN A 840 23.02 -31.36 -14.91
C ASN A 840 22.11 -32.53 -15.32
N LEU A 841 21.29 -32.30 -16.35
CA LEU A 841 21.16 -33.29 -17.44
C LEU A 841 20.60 -32.63 -18.71
N GLU A 842 21.47 -32.66 -19.72
CA GLU A 842 21.19 -32.33 -21.12
C GLU A 842 20.21 -33.36 -21.77
N THR A 843 19.51 -32.85 -22.77
CA THR A 843 19.01 -33.51 -23.97
C THR A 843 18.05 -34.73 -23.85
N ARG A 844 16.84 -34.55 -24.38
CA ARG A 844 16.35 -35.24 -25.60
C ARG A 844 14.94 -34.77 -26.01
N GLN A 845 14.87 -34.56 -27.31
CA GLN A 845 13.69 -34.33 -28.14
C GLN A 845 12.60 -35.43 -28.01
N ALA A 846 11.37 -35.05 -27.98
CA ALA A 846 10.29 -35.51 -28.88
C ALA A 846 9.05 -34.62 -28.66
#